data_456dba649eb2df1e6cd367fcba50a372
#
_entry.id   456dba649eb2df1e6cd367fcba50a372
#
_cell.length_a   1.000
_cell.length_b   1.000
_cell.length_c   1.000
_cell.angle_alpha   90.00
_cell.angle_beta   90.00
_cell.angle_gamma   90.00
#
_symmetry.space_group_name_H-M   'P 1'
#
loop_
_entity.id
_entity.type
_entity.pdbx_description
1 polymer ?
#
loop_
_entity_poly.entity_id
_entity_poly.type
_entity_poly.pdbx_seq_one_letter_code
_entity_poly.pdbx_strand_id
1 'polypeptide(L)'
;MVRVVKKDHTKEPFNIQKVVIAVNKSANRVLYNFTEDELKSICNHVEGYIRDHHMTEIQIWQMHNIVESALESVQPEVAKSYRDYRNYKQDFVGMLDSVYQKSQSIMYIGDKENSNTDSALVSTKRSLIFNQLNKELYQKFFMNTEELQACRDGYIYVHDMSARRDTMNCCLFDVASVLKDGFEMGNLWYNEPKTLNVAFDVIGDIVLSAASQQYGGFTVPSVDLLLEPYAERSYKMLTEKYTRLGLDADTVEKEVMADILNDFEQGFQGWEYKFNTVASSRGDYPFITMTMGTGTGRFAKLASITMLNVRRKGQGKKGQKKPVLFPKIVFLYDENLHGPGKLLEDVFEAGILCSSRAMYPDWLSLTGEGYVPSMYKKYGAIISPMGCRAFLSPWFERGGMKPADENDKPVFVGRWNIGAVSLHLPMIYAKAQQESRPFREVLDYYLELIRKLHIRTYAYLGEMRASTNPLAYCEGGFYGGHLKPSDKIKPIMKTATASFGITALNELQELYNGKSLAEDGQFALETLQYINDKVEQFKNEDGNLYAIYGTPAESLCGLQVEQFRKKYGIIEGVSDRPYVSNSFHCHVTEDLTPIQKQDLEGRFWNLCNGGKIQYVKYPIDYNHEAIRSLVRRAMAKGFYEGVNLSLAYCDDCGHEELSMDVCPKCGSRNLTKIERMNGYLSYSRVKGDTRLNDAKMAEIAERKSM
;
A
#
# COMPACT_ATOMS: atom_id res chain seq x y z
N MET A 1 -24.99 -38.42 -42.58
CA MET A 1 -23.84 -38.39 -41.65
C MET A 1 -23.97 -37.08 -40.86
N VAL A 2 -24.07 -37.16 -39.56
CA VAL A 2 -24.21 -35.99 -38.67
C VAL A 2 -22.89 -35.22 -38.59
N ARG A 3 -22.98 -33.89 -38.61
CA ARG A 3 -21.79 -33.00 -38.51
C ARG A 3 -21.84 -32.15 -37.24
N VAL A 4 -20.72 -32.01 -36.58
CA VAL A 4 -20.56 -31.11 -35.45
C VAL A 4 -19.98 -29.79 -35.93
N VAL A 5 -20.65 -28.69 -35.65
CA VAL A 5 -20.23 -27.31 -36.00
C VAL A 5 -19.46 -26.75 -34.77
N LYS A 6 -18.18 -26.45 -34.97
CA LYS A 6 -17.29 -25.89 -33.92
C LYS A 6 -17.47 -24.40 -33.71
N LYS A 7 -16.85 -23.83 -32.69
CA LYS A 7 -16.91 -22.39 -32.36
C LYS A 7 -16.36 -21.50 -33.50
N ASP A 8 -15.40 -22.02 -34.26
CA ASP A 8 -14.80 -21.37 -35.45
C ASP A 8 -15.59 -21.61 -36.75
N HIS A 9 -16.83 -22.12 -36.64
CA HIS A 9 -17.72 -22.49 -37.74
C HIS A 9 -17.21 -23.65 -38.65
N THR A 10 -16.08 -24.28 -38.31
CA THR A 10 -15.65 -25.50 -38.99
C THR A 10 -16.61 -26.66 -38.70
N LYS A 11 -16.79 -27.54 -39.70
CA LYS A 11 -17.67 -28.70 -39.57
C LYS A 11 -16.88 -30.00 -39.63
N GLU A 12 -17.04 -30.85 -38.64
CA GLU A 12 -16.44 -32.18 -38.62
C GLU A 12 -17.50 -33.28 -38.49
N PRO A 13 -17.26 -34.51 -38.98
CA PRO A 13 -18.16 -35.64 -38.76
C PRO A 13 -18.28 -35.92 -37.25
N PHE A 14 -19.52 -36.23 -36.82
CA PHE A 14 -19.76 -36.73 -35.45
C PHE A 14 -18.99 -38.02 -35.23
N ASN A 15 -18.31 -38.09 -34.07
CA ASN A 15 -17.54 -39.26 -33.66
C ASN A 15 -17.75 -39.50 -32.14
N ILE A 16 -18.44 -40.59 -31.79
CA ILE A 16 -18.76 -40.95 -30.42
C ILE A 16 -17.50 -41.17 -29.56
N GLN A 17 -16.37 -41.62 -30.13
CA GLN A 17 -15.12 -41.79 -29.41
C GLN A 17 -14.58 -40.51 -28.80
N LYS A 18 -14.85 -39.35 -29.44
CA LYS A 18 -14.51 -38.03 -28.88
C LYS A 18 -15.33 -37.76 -27.60
N VAL A 19 -16.56 -38.17 -27.55
CA VAL A 19 -17.40 -38.11 -26.35
C VAL A 19 -16.83 -38.97 -25.24
N VAL A 20 -16.52 -40.24 -25.53
CA VAL A 20 -15.91 -41.20 -24.57
C VAL A 20 -14.60 -40.63 -23.99
N ILE A 21 -13.73 -40.03 -24.82
CA ILE A 21 -12.49 -39.44 -24.35
C ILE A 21 -12.78 -38.24 -23.43
N ALA A 22 -13.75 -37.39 -23.76
CA ALA A 22 -14.09 -36.18 -22.98
C ALA A 22 -14.69 -36.56 -21.63
N VAL A 23 -15.56 -37.57 -21.60
CA VAL A 23 -16.21 -38.10 -20.40
C VAL A 23 -15.19 -38.75 -19.46
N ASN A 24 -14.32 -39.63 -19.96
CA ASN A 24 -13.25 -40.23 -19.18
C ASN A 24 -12.26 -39.20 -18.61
N LYS A 25 -11.93 -38.16 -19.34
CA LYS A 25 -11.10 -37.04 -18.81
C LYS A 25 -11.78 -36.33 -17.64
N SER A 26 -13.10 -36.22 -17.65
CA SER A 26 -13.84 -35.59 -16.56
C SER A 26 -13.99 -36.53 -15.36
N ALA A 27 -14.17 -37.83 -15.57
CA ALA A 27 -14.16 -38.85 -14.56
C ALA A 27 -12.82 -38.95 -13.82
N ASN A 28 -11.71 -38.94 -14.55
CA ASN A 28 -10.36 -38.97 -13.96
C ASN A 28 -10.09 -37.77 -13.02
N ARG A 29 -10.71 -36.60 -13.24
CA ARG A 29 -10.54 -35.43 -12.35
C ARG A 29 -11.19 -35.62 -10.98
N VAL A 30 -12.22 -36.49 -10.88
CA VAL A 30 -12.90 -36.82 -9.64
C VAL A 30 -12.57 -38.24 -9.19
N LEU A 31 -11.50 -38.83 -9.74
CA LEU A 31 -11.00 -40.16 -9.43
C LEU A 31 -12.08 -41.27 -9.63
N TYR A 32 -12.96 -41.08 -10.59
CA TYR A 32 -14.01 -42.02 -10.96
C TYR A 32 -13.60 -42.83 -12.20
N ASN A 33 -13.89 -44.11 -12.22
CA ASN A 33 -13.69 -45.00 -13.35
C ASN A 33 -15.05 -45.58 -13.79
N PHE A 34 -15.46 -45.25 -15.01
CA PHE A 34 -16.69 -45.81 -15.57
C PHE A 34 -16.58 -47.30 -15.87
N THR A 35 -17.64 -48.05 -15.60
CA THR A 35 -17.83 -49.40 -16.12
C THR A 35 -18.16 -49.38 -17.62
N GLU A 36 -18.03 -50.50 -18.30
CA GLU A 36 -18.38 -50.60 -19.73
C GLU A 36 -19.88 -50.32 -19.97
N ASP A 37 -20.74 -50.77 -19.03
CA ASP A 37 -22.19 -50.54 -19.12
C ASP A 37 -22.56 -49.07 -18.96
N GLU A 38 -21.92 -48.36 -18.05
CA GLU A 38 -22.11 -46.92 -17.87
C GLU A 38 -21.67 -46.11 -19.10
N LEU A 39 -20.50 -46.41 -19.66
CA LEU A 39 -20.04 -45.78 -20.90
C LEU A 39 -20.99 -46.07 -22.07
N LYS A 40 -21.47 -47.32 -22.17
CA LYS A 40 -22.44 -47.68 -23.20
C LYS A 40 -23.77 -46.96 -23.01
N SER A 41 -24.22 -46.76 -21.75
CA SER A 41 -25.43 -45.98 -21.45
C SER A 41 -25.28 -44.53 -21.89
N ILE A 42 -24.15 -43.90 -21.58
CA ILE A 42 -23.84 -42.50 -22.02
C ILE A 42 -23.82 -42.39 -23.54
N CYS A 43 -23.15 -43.32 -24.22
CA CYS A 43 -23.09 -43.35 -25.69
C CYS A 43 -24.49 -43.51 -26.32
N ASN A 44 -25.26 -44.44 -25.80
CA ASN A 44 -26.64 -44.68 -26.28
C ASN A 44 -27.53 -43.48 -26.05
N HIS A 45 -27.41 -42.75 -24.95
CA HIS A 45 -28.14 -41.53 -24.67
C HIS A 45 -27.81 -40.44 -25.72
N VAL A 46 -26.52 -40.22 -26.00
CA VAL A 46 -26.05 -39.21 -26.96
C VAL A 46 -26.50 -39.57 -28.37
N GLU A 47 -26.26 -40.80 -28.82
CA GLU A 47 -26.66 -41.25 -30.17
C GLU A 47 -28.18 -41.34 -30.32
N GLY A 48 -28.90 -41.76 -29.27
CA GLY A 48 -30.36 -41.79 -29.23
C GLY A 48 -30.94 -40.39 -29.40
N TYR A 49 -30.46 -39.42 -28.62
CA TYR A 49 -30.89 -38.04 -28.70
C TYR A 49 -30.73 -37.47 -30.14
N ILE A 50 -29.54 -37.70 -30.76
CA ILE A 50 -29.24 -37.27 -32.10
C ILE A 50 -30.22 -37.86 -33.14
N ARG A 51 -30.49 -39.17 -33.01
CA ARG A 51 -31.39 -39.91 -33.90
C ARG A 51 -32.83 -39.47 -33.72
N ASP A 52 -33.31 -39.38 -32.49
CA ASP A 52 -34.72 -39.10 -32.19
C ASP A 52 -35.11 -37.68 -32.55
N HIS A 53 -34.16 -36.77 -32.57
CA HIS A 53 -34.36 -35.37 -33.02
C HIS A 53 -33.98 -35.16 -34.51
N HIS A 54 -33.67 -36.23 -35.25
CA HIS A 54 -33.32 -36.20 -36.70
C HIS A 54 -32.22 -35.16 -37.02
N MET A 55 -31.23 -35.01 -36.14
CA MET A 55 -30.20 -33.97 -36.28
C MET A 55 -29.21 -34.32 -37.41
N THR A 56 -29.02 -33.40 -38.34
CA THR A 56 -28.02 -33.50 -39.41
C THR A 56 -26.78 -32.66 -39.08
N GLU A 57 -26.97 -31.56 -38.34
CA GLU A 57 -25.90 -30.71 -37.80
C GLU A 57 -26.17 -30.41 -36.34
N ILE A 58 -25.09 -30.38 -35.53
CA ILE A 58 -25.15 -30.11 -34.09
C ILE A 58 -24.13 -29.05 -33.78
N GLN A 59 -24.53 -27.96 -33.16
CA GLN A 59 -23.60 -26.97 -32.62
C GLN A 59 -22.82 -27.56 -31.42
N ILE A 60 -21.55 -27.20 -31.27
CA ILE A 60 -20.72 -27.75 -30.22
C ILE A 60 -21.32 -27.51 -28.81
N TRP A 61 -22.00 -26.40 -28.57
CA TRP A 61 -22.68 -26.13 -27.30
C TRP A 61 -23.88 -27.07 -27.06
N GLN A 62 -24.62 -27.43 -28.07
CA GLN A 62 -25.71 -28.43 -27.99
C GLN A 62 -25.14 -29.79 -27.68
N MET A 63 -24.04 -30.19 -28.35
CA MET A 63 -23.34 -31.42 -28.05
C MET A 63 -22.92 -31.50 -26.58
N HIS A 64 -22.37 -30.42 -26.01
CA HIS A 64 -22.01 -30.36 -24.60
C HIS A 64 -23.20 -30.56 -23.67
N ASN A 65 -24.36 -29.98 -23.97
CA ASN A 65 -25.57 -30.14 -23.17
C ASN A 65 -26.12 -31.57 -23.21
N ILE A 66 -26.07 -32.22 -24.36
CA ILE A 66 -26.48 -33.61 -24.52
C ILE A 66 -25.58 -34.55 -23.71
N VAL A 67 -24.25 -34.35 -23.78
CA VAL A 67 -23.28 -35.12 -23.02
C VAL A 67 -23.44 -34.90 -21.50
N GLU A 68 -23.66 -33.66 -21.08
CA GLU A 68 -23.91 -33.32 -19.69
C GLU A 68 -25.16 -33.99 -19.14
N SER A 69 -26.26 -33.94 -19.92
CA SER A 69 -27.51 -34.65 -19.55
C SER A 69 -27.32 -36.16 -19.43
N ALA A 70 -26.55 -36.77 -20.35
CA ALA A 70 -26.21 -38.19 -20.27
C ALA A 70 -25.38 -38.51 -19.01
N LEU A 71 -24.42 -37.67 -18.66
CA LEU A 71 -23.60 -37.83 -17.44
C LEU A 71 -24.44 -37.66 -16.17
N GLU A 72 -25.34 -36.64 -16.15
CA GLU A 72 -26.21 -36.40 -14.98
C GLU A 72 -27.08 -37.60 -14.65
N SER A 73 -27.51 -38.35 -15.67
CA SER A 73 -28.33 -39.56 -15.49
C SER A 73 -27.54 -40.82 -15.02
N VAL A 74 -26.21 -40.81 -15.26
CA VAL A 74 -25.34 -41.99 -14.91
C VAL A 74 -24.50 -41.67 -13.68
N GLN A 75 -23.79 -40.52 -13.65
CA GLN A 75 -22.91 -40.15 -12.55
C GLN A 75 -22.87 -38.63 -12.39
N PRO A 76 -23.71 -38.08 -11.49
CA PRO A 76 -23.84 -36.63 -11.29
C PRO A 76 -22.53 -35.90 -10.91
N GLU A 77 -21.63 -36.54 -10.19
CA GLU A 77 -20.35 -35.97 -9.79
C GLU A 77 -19.43 -35.76 -10.99
N VAL A 78 -19.43 -36.71 -11.94
CA VAL A 78 -18.70 -36.56 -13.20
C VAL A 78 -19.37 -35.53 -14.12
N ALA A 79 -20.69 -35.43 -14.12
CA ALA A 79 -21.43 -34.38 -14.83
C ALA A 79 -21.03 -32.99 -14.33
N LYS A 80 -20.95 -32.83 -13.01
CA LYS A 80 -20.46 -31.59 -12.39
C LYS A 80 -19.04 -31.28 -12.83
N SER A 81 -18.12 -32.26 -12.77
CA SER A 81 -16.72 -32.08 -13.23
C SER A 81 -16.60 -31.69 -14.70
N TYR A 82 -17.49 -32.26 -15.57
CA TYR A 82 -17.57 -31.96 -16.98
C TYR A 82 -18.03 -30.50 -17.22
N ARG A 83 -19.08 -30.08 -16.51
CA ARG A 83 -19.65 -28.72 -16.55
C ARG A 83 -18.63 -27.70 -16.04
N ASP A 84 -18.00 -27.94 -14.90
CA ASP A 84 -17.03 -27.07 -14.28
C ASP A 84 -15.81 -26.84 -15.18
N TYR A 85 -15.33 -27.88 -15.87
CA TYR A 85 -14.22 -27.73 -16.82
C TYR A 85 -14.60 -26.98 -18.08
N ARG A 86 -15.83 -27.16 -18.59
CA ARG A 86 -16.34 -26.40 -19.73
C ARG A 86 -16.45 -24.91 -19.39
N ASN A 87 -17.01 -24.60 -18.22
CA ASN A 87 -17.15 -23.22 -17.73
C ASN A 87 -15.77 -22.59 -17.48
N TYR A 88 -14.86 -23.35 -16.87
CA TYR A 88 -13.47 -22.94 -16.69
C TYR A 88 -12.79 -22.51 -18.01
N LYS A 89 -12.93 -23.30 -19.08
CA LYS A 89 -12.39 -22.92 -20.39
C LYS A 89 -12.99 -21.64 -20.94
N GLN A 90 -14.31 -21.48 -20.81
CA GLN A 90 -14.98 -20.28 -21.29
C GLN A 90 -14.60 -19.04 -20.49
N ASP A 91 -14.52 -19.16 -19.19
CA ASP A 91 -14.06 -18.12 -18.28
C ASP A 91 -12.58 -17.76 -18.53
N PHE A 92 -11.75 -18.75 -18.84
CA PHE A 92 -10.33 -18.53 -19.13
C PHE A 92 -10.13 -17.74 -20.43
N VAL A 93 -10.94 -18.02 -21.48
CA VAL A 93 -10.93 -17.21 -22.71
C VAL A 93 -11.37 -15.78 -22.43
N GLY A 94 -12.43 -15.59 -21.64
CA GLY A 94 -12.89 -14.25 -21.23
C GLY A 94 -11.84 -13.49 -20.41
N MET A 95 -11.13 -14.18 -19.53
CA MET A 95 -10.00 -13.62 -18.77
C MET A 95 -8.88 -13.15 -19.69
N LEU A 96 -8.47 -13.97 -20.65
CA LEU A 96 -7.42 -13.59 -21.62
C LEU A 96 -7.84 -12.42 -22.52
N ASP A 97 -9.11 -12.35 -22.89
CA ASP A 97 -9.63 -11.22 -23.67
C ASP A 97 -9.59 -9.93 -22.84
N SER A 98 -10.00 -9.98 -21.58
CA SER A 98 -9.88 -8.85 -20.64
C SER A 98 -8.43 -8.36 -20.50
N VAL A 99 -7.49 -9.29 -20.33
CA VAL A 99 -6.04 -8.98 -20.26
C VAL A 99 -5.57 -8.34 -21.56
N TYR A 100 -6.01 -8.86 -22.72
CA TYR A 100 -5.64 -8.31 -24.03
C TYR A 100 -6.16 -6.87 -24.20
N GLN A 101 -7.44 -6.61 -23.94
CA GLN A 101 -8.06 -5.29 -24.06
C GLN A 101 -7.37 -4.24 -23.15
N LYS A 102 -7.12 -4.59 -21.89
CA LYS A 102 -6.40 -3.70 -20.96
C LYS A 102 -4.95 -3.49 -21.41
N SER A 103 -4.30 -4.53 -21.94
CA SER A 103 -2.92 -4.42 -22.45
C SER A 103 -2.82 -3.45 -23.62
N GLN A 104 -3.77 -3.46 -24.54
CA GLN A 104 -3.84 -2.49 -25.63
C GLN A 104 -3.98 -1.05 -25.08
N SER A 105 -4.87 -0.85 -24.11
CA SER A 105 -5.02 0.46 -23.46
C SER A 105 -3.71 0.93 -22.82
N ILE A 106 -3.04 0.08 -22.04
CA ILE A 106 -1.76 0.41 -21.38
C ILE A 106 -0.67 0.74 -22.42
N MET A 107 -0.59 -0.03 -23.49
CA MET A 107 0.46 0.18 -24.51
C MET A 107 0.32 1.49 -25.26
N TYR A 108 -0.91 1.92 -25.59
CA TYR A 108 -1.16 3.07 -26.43
C TYR A 108 -1.58 4.34 -25.71
N ILE A 109 -2.31 4.21 -24.59
CA ILE A 109 -2.86 5.35 -23.83
C ILE A 109 -2.08 5.58 -22.52
N GLY A 110 -1.66 4.51 -21.85
CA GLY A 110 -1.05 4.54 -20.52
C GLY A 110 -2.05 4.24 -19.41
N ASP A 111 -1.62 4.47 -18.17
CA ASP A 111 -2.40 4.21 -16.96
C ASP A 111 -2.21 5.35 -15.96
N LYS A 112 -3.32 5.84 -15.38
CA LYS A 112 -3.36 6.93 -14.40
C LYS A 112 -3.96 6.49 -13.04
N GLU A 113 -4.03 5.19 -12.79
CA GLU A 113 -4.57 4.66 -11.52
C GLU A 113 -3.60 4.86 -10.35
N ASN A 114 -2.30 4.90 -10.64
CA ASN A 114 -1.27 5.06 -9.62
C ASN A 114 -0.34 6.24 -9.95
N SER A 115 -0.35 7.28 -9.12
CA SER A 115 0.46 8.48 -9.29
C SER A 115 1.99 8.26 -9.21
N ASN A 116 2.43 7.14 -8.62
CA ASN A 116 3.85 6.78 -8.51
C ASN A 116 4.40 6.03 -9.73
N THR A 117 3.59 5.78 -10.75
CA THR A 117 4.03 5.10 -11.97
C THR A 117 4.17 6.06 -13.13
N ASP A 118 5.22 5.87 -13.94
CA ASP A 118 5.38 6.55 -15.21
C ASP A 118 5.09 5.57 -16.34
N SER A 119 3.83 5.54 -16.78
CA SER A 119 3.35 4.60 -17.80
C SER A 119 3.96 4.81 -19.19
N ALA A 120 4.79 5.85 -19.40
CA ALA A 120 5.56 6.01 -20.62
C ALA A 120 6.75 5.04 -20.71
N LEU A 121 7.28 4.59 -19.57
CA LEU A 121 8.45 3.72 -19.51
C LEU A 121 8.11 2.27 -19.89
N VAL A 122 9.01 1.60 -20.63
CA VAL A 122 8.85 0.21 -21.07
C VAL A 122 8.71 -0.76 -19.89
N SER A 123 9.55 -0.60 -18.85
CA SER A 123 9.48 -1.43 -17.64
C SER A 123 8.13 -1.29 -16.94
N THR A 124 7.61 -0.07 -16.83
CA THR A 124 6.30 0.22 -16.24
C THR A 124 5.16 -0.42 -17.05
N LYS A 125 5.18 -0.28 -18.38
CA LYS A 125 4.17 -0.90 -19.25
C LYS A 125 4.13 -2.42 -19.10
N ARG A 126 5.30 -3.08 -19.07
CA ARG A 126 5.40 -4.53 -18.84
C ARG A 126 4.81 -4.93 -17.50
N SER A 127 5.16 -4.20 -16.45
CA SER A 127 4.66 -4.45 -15.10
C SER A 127 3.14 -4.29 -15.00
N LEU A 128 2.57 -3.23 -15.60
CA LEU A 128 1.13 -2.99 -15.61
C LEU A 128 0.36 -4.12 -16.32
N ILE A 129 0.89 -4.64 -17.45
CA ILE A 129 0.29 -5.78 -18.15
C ILE A 129 0.36 -7.05 -17.28
N PHE A 130 1.51 -7.32 -16.66
CA PHE A 130 1.66 -8.44 -15.74
C PHE A 130 0.73 -8.32 -14.51
N ASN A 131 0.59 -7.13 -13.96
CA ASN A 131 -0.31 -6.84 -12.87
C ASN A 131 -1.78 -7.11 -13.25
N GLN A 132 -2.19 -6.76 -14.48
CA GLN A 132 -3.54 -7.09 -14.96
C GLN A 132 -3.77 -8.61 -15.01
N LEU A 133 -2.81 -9.36 -15.54
CA LEU A 133 -2.89 -10.84 -15.54
C LEU A 133 -2.99 -11.39 -14.11
N ASN A 134 -2.15 -10.93 -13.19
CA ASN A 134 -2.19 -11.38 -11.80
C ASN A 134 -3.50 -11.03 -11.09
N LYS A 135 -4.08 -9.86 -11.37
CA LYS A 135 -5.38 -9.46 -10.85
C LYS A 135 -6.49 -10.43 -11.28
N GLU A 136 -6.53 -10.79 -12.57
CA GLU A 136 -7.49 -11.76 -13.10
C GLU A 136 -7.29 -13.16 -12.46
N LEU A 137 -6.04 -13.59 -12.31
CA LEU A 137 -5.72 -14.86 -11.65
C LEU A 137 -6.12 -14.86 -10.16
N TYR A 138 -5.90 -13.74 -9.46
CA TYR A 138 -6.34 -13.60 -8.06
C TYR A 138 -7.86 -13.71 -7.93
N GLN A 139 -8.61 -12.99 -8.78
CA GLN A 139 -10.06 -13.02 -8.80
C GLN A 139 -10.60 -14.41 -9.12
N LYS A 140 -9.98 -15.12 -10.04
CA LYS A 140 -10.46 -16.42 -10.51
C LYS A 140 -10.14 -17.59 -9.56
N PHE A 141 -8.93 -17.59 -8.98
CA PHE A 141 -8.42 -18.76 -8.25
C PHE A 141 -8.31 -18.57 -6.74
N PHE A 142 -8.33 -17.34 -6.26
CA PHE A 142 -8.16 -17.05 -4.84
C PHE A 142 -9.46 -16.57 -4.17
N MET A 143 -10.25 -15.74 -4.86
CA MET A 143 -11.51 -15.23 -4.34
C MET A 143 -12.65 -16.21 -4.58
N ASN A 144 -13.59 -16.27 -3.63
CA ASN A 144 -14.85 -16.95 -3.84
C ASN A 144 -15.87 -16.06 -4.55
N THR A 145 -17.02 -16.62 -4.94
CA THR A 145 -18.05 -15.91 -5.69
C THR A 145 -18.65 -14.72 -4.91
N GLU A 146 -18.85 -14.85 -3.60
CA GLU A 146 -19.41 -13.79 -2.76
C GLU A 146 -18.45 -12.62 -2.62
N GLU A 147 -17.17 -12.90 -2.38
CA GLU A 147 -16.09 -11.89 -2.30
C GLU A 147 -15.94 -11.13 -3.61
N LEU A 148 -15.92 -11.86 -4.73
CA LEU A 148 -15.80 -11.27 -6.06
C LEU A 148 -17.01 -10.40 -6.39
N GLN A 149 -18.24 -10.87 -6.05
CA GLN A 149 -19.46 -10.10 -6.26
C GLN A 149 -19.48 -8.84 -5.39
N ALA A 150 -19.09 -8.94 -4.11
CA ALA A 150 -18.98 -7.79 -3.21
C ALA A 150 -18.00 -6.72 -3.72
N CYS A 151 -16.88 -7.14 -4.33
CA CYS A 151 -15.93 -6.22 -4.97
C CYS A 151 -16.51 -5.57 -6.24
N ARG A 152 -17.16 -6.34 -7.12
CA ARG A 152 -17.78 -5.83 -8.35
C ARG A 152 -18.91 -4.85 -8.07
N ASP A 153 -19.71 -5.15 -7.06
CA ASP A 153 -20.81 -4.29 -6.61
C ASP A 153 -20.32 -3.04 -5.88
N GLY A 154 -19.08 -3.02 -5.39
CA GLY A 154 -18.47 -1.89 -4.71
C GLY A 154 -18.71 -1.80 -3.19
N TYR A 155 -19.13 -2.89 -2.53
CA TYR A 155 -19.28 -2.93 -1.06
C TYR A 155 -17.94 -3.06 -0.36
N ILE A 156 -17.02 -3.83 -0.94
CA ILE A 156 -15.65 -3.96 -0.47
C ILE A 156 -14.65 -3.71 -1.60
N TYR A 157 -13.44 -3.32 -1.23
CA TYR A 157 -12.33 -3.15 -2.16
C TYR A 157 -11.09 -3.87 -1.64
N VAL A 158 -10.60 -4.84 -2.40
CA VAL A 158 -9.35 -5.54 -2.10
C VAL A 158 -8.20 -4.75 -2.73
N HIS A 159 -7.37 -4.15 -1.89
CA HIS A 159 -6.21 -3.39 -2.35
C HIS A 159 -5.15 -4.30 -2.96
N ASP A 160 -4.50 -3.82 -4.02
CA ASP A 160 -3.34 -4.43 -4.65
C ASP A 160 -3.54 -5.91 -5.04
N MET A 161 -4.69 -6.26 -5.59
CA MET A 161 -5.04 -7.64 -5.98
C MET A 161 -3.96 -8.32 -6.84
N SER A 162 -3.26 -7.54 -7.68
CA SER A 162 -2.22 -8.03 -8.58
C SER A 162 -1.00 -8.61 -7.86
N ALA A 163 -0.78 -8.20 -6.60
CA ALA A 163 0.41 -8.57 -5.84
C ALA A 163 0.13 -9.39 -4.57
N ARG A 164 -1.14 -9.50 -4.15
CA ARG A 164 -1.50 -10.17 -2.88
C ARG A 164 -1.25 -11.69 -2.85
N ARG A 165 -1.01 -12.29 -4.00
CA ARG A 165 -0.86 -13.73 -4.13
C ARG A 165 0.54 -14.24 -3.85
N ASP A 166 1.55 -13.40 -3.99
CA ASP A 166 2.95 -13.83 -4.00
C ASP A 166 3.86 -12.99 -3.10
N THR A 167 3.36 -11.91 -2.48
CA THR A 167 4.17 -11.09 -1.59
C THR A 167 3.33 -10.33 -0.55
N MET A 168 4.03 -9.69 0.39
CA MET A 168 3.45 -8.82 1.41
C MET A 168 3.27 -7.38 0.92
N ASN A 169 2.57 -6.57 1.72
CA ASN A 169 2.36 -5.15 1.43
C ASN A 169 3.49 -4.27 1.99
N CYS A 170 3.32 -3.73 3.19
CA CYS A 170 4.24 -2.75 3.79
C CYS A 170 5.05 -3.37 4.93
N CYS A 171 6.25 -2.84 5.19
CA CYS A 171 7.10 -3.34 6.27
C CYS A 171 7.85 -2.22 7.02
N LEU A 172 8.28 -2.56 8.24
CA LEU A 172 9.34 -1.90 9.00
C LEU A 172 10.57 -2.81 8.91
N PHE A 173 11.47 -2.55 7.98
CA PHE A 173 12.58 -3.45 7.69
C PHE A 173 13.77 -3.21 8.62
N ASP A 174 14.29 -4.28 9.21
CA ASP A 174 15.45 -4.20 10.12
C ASP A 174 16.77 -4.27 9.34
N VAL A 175 17.19 -3.12 8.82
CA VAL A 175 18.47 -3.01 8.09
C VAL A 175 19.64 -3.26 9.02
N ALA A 176 19.56 -2.86 10.29
CA ALA A 176 20.64 -3.05 11.25
C ALA A 176 20.92 -4.54 11.49
N SER A 177 19.87 -5.35 11.60
CA SER A 177 20.00 -6.81 11.74
C SER A 177 20.67 -7.44 10.51
N VAL A 178 20.28 -7.02 9.31
CA VAL A 178 20.88 -7.54 8.05
C VAL A 178 22.36 -7.17 7.93
N LEU A 179 22.74 -5.94 8.29
CA LEU A 179 24.14 -5.47 8.17
C LEU A 179 25.09 -6.15 9.15
N LYS A 180 24.56 -6.56 10.31
CA LYS A 180 25.38 -7.11 11.40
C LYS A 180 26.10 -8.37 10.98
N ASP A 181 27.43 -8.40 11.13
CA ASP A 181 28.31 -9.53 10.80
C ASP A 181 28.37 -9.90 9.30
N GLY A 182 27.70 -9.13 8.42
CA GLY A 182 27.59 -9.39 6.98
C GLY A 182 26.40 -10.26 6.60
N PHE A 183 26.12 -10.37 5.31
CA PHE A 183 24.93 -11.06 4.76
C PHE A 183 25.15 -11.51 3.32
N GLU A 184 24.30 -12.42 2.83
CA GLU A 184 24.29 -12.83 1.43
C GLU A 184 23.21 -12.10 0.63
N MET A 185 23.59 -11.52 -0.52
CA MET A 185 22.65 -10.92 -1.46
C MET A 185 23.11 -11.19 -2.91
N GLY A 186 22.21 -11.71 -3.74
CA GLY A 186 22.51 -11.98 -5.15
C GLY A 186 23.67 -12.96 -5.37
N ASN A 187 23.83 -13.97 -4.54
CA ASN A 187 24.92 -14.97 -4.52
C ASN A 187 26.30 -14.37 -4.20
N LEU A 188 26.35 -13.22 -3.56
CA LEU A 188 27.57 -12.59 -3.07
C LEU A 188 27.45 -12.34 -1.57
N TRP A 189 28.57 -12.57 -0.85
CA TRP A 189 28.70 -12.18 0.54
C TRP A 189 29.08 -10.71 0.65
N TYR A 190 28.25 -9.94 1.35
CA TYR A 190 28.51 -8.55 1.69
C TYR A 190 29.06 -8.49 3.11
N ASN A 191 30.26 -7.95 3.27
CA ASN A 191 30.81 -7.68 4.57
C ASN A 191 30.12 -6.44 5.19
N GLU A 192 30.03 -6.40 6.52
CA GLU A 192 29.57 -5.21 7.23
C GLU A 192 30.41 -3.98 6.84
N PRO A 193 29.80 -2.84 6.49
CA PRO A 193 30.52 -1.63 6.11
C PRO A 193 31.47 -1.14 7.21
N LYS A 194 32.65 -0.65 6.81
CA LYS A 194 33.65 -0.09 7.75
C LYS A 194 33.61 1.43 7.81
N THR A 195 33.04 2.09 6.81
CA THR A 195 33.00 3.54 6.66
C THR A 195 31.60 4.03 6.34
N LEU A 196 31.32 5.30 6.60
CA LEU A 196 30.02 5.93 6.39
C LEU A 196 29.58 5.92 4.92
N ASN A 197 30.48 6.28 4.01
CA ASN A 197 30.18 6.28 2.56
C ASN A 197 29.82 4.89 2.04
N VAL A 198 30.56 3.84 2.45
CA VAL A 198 30.23 2.46 2.06
C VAL A 198 28.92 2.00 2.69
N ALA A 199 28.62 2.45 3.94
CA ALA A 199 27.34 2.15 4.57
C ALA A 199 26.17 2.72 3.78
N PHE A 200 26.24 3.96 3.27
CA PHE A 200 25.23 4.52 2.38
C PHE A 200 24.99 3.67 1.13
N ASP A 201 26.05 3.19 0.49
CA ASP A 201 25.94 2.37 -0.72
C ASP A 201 25.28 1.03 -0.42
N VAL A 202 25.79 0.29 0.58
CA VAL A 202 25.28 -1.04 0.93
C VAL A 202 23.84 -0.97 1.45
N ILE A 203 23.49 0.01 2.29
CA ILE A 203 22.10 0.22 2.73
C ILE A 203 21.19 0.52 1.54
N GLY A 204 21.64 1.35 0.61
CA GLY A 204 20.89 1.64 -0.62
C GLY A 204 20.62 0.38 -1.45
N ASP A 205 21.58 -0.52 -1.56
CA ASP A 205 21.44 -1.80 -2.27
C ASP A 205 20.49 -2.76 -1.55
N ILE A 206 20.59 -2.90 -0.23
CA ILE A 206 19.64 -3.66 0.60
C ILE A 206 18.21 -3.17 0.38
N VAL A 207 18.00 -1.85 0.49
CA VAL A 207 16.68 -1.23 0.38
C VAL A 207 16.08 -1.47 -1.00
N LEU A 208 16.83 -1.26 -2.07
CA LEU A 208 16.34 -1.50 -3.43
C LEU A 208 16.06 -2.98 -3.71
N SER A 209 16.93 -3.86 -3.27
CA SER A 209 16.76 -5.31 -3.45
C SER A 209 15.57 -5.83 -2.68
N ALA A 210 15.47 -5.54 -1.37
CA ALA A 210 14.37 -6.00 -0.53
C ALA A 210 13.02 -5.38 -0.93
N ALA A 211 12.98 -4.07 -1.23
CA ALA A 211 11.77 -3.39 -1.67
C ALA A 211 11.25 -3.92 -3.01
N SER A 212 12.09 -4.44 -3.88
CA SER A 212 11.67 -5.04 -5.15
C SER A 212 10.90 -6.36 -4.98
N GLN A 213 10.97 -6.99 -3.80
CA GLN A 213 10.29 -8.24 -3.48
C GLN A 213 8.94 -8.02 -2.76
N GLN A 214 8.47 -6.79 -2.64
CA GLN A 214 7.17 -6.44 -2.06
C GLN A 214 6.47 -5.37 -2.90
N TYR A 215 5.19 -5.09 -2.64
CA TYR A 215 4.42 -4.12 -3.44
C TYR A 215 4.04 -2.83 -2.71
N GLY A 216 4.10 -2.79 -1.39
CA GLY A 216 3.77 -1.61 -0.59
C GLY A 216 4.98 -0.82 -0.13
N GLY A 217 4.78 -0.01 0.92
CA GLY A 217 5.82 0.85 1.47
C GLY A 217 6.91 0.08 2.21
N PHE A 218 8.15 0.47 1.97
CA PHE A 218 9.33 -0.06 2.64
C PHE A 218 9.88 1.00 3.58
N THR A 219 9.82 0.76 4.89
CA THR A 219 10.28 1.74 5.89
C THR A 219 11.57 1.26 6.54
N VAL A 220 12.57 2.14 6.55
CA VAL A 220 13.81 2.01 7.33
C VAL A 220 13.65 2.86 8.59
N PRO A 221 13.47 2.25 9.77
CA PRO A 221 13.32 2.99 11.02
C PRO A 221 14.62 3.61 11.49
N SER A 222 14.55 4.83 12.05
CA SER A 222 15.62 5.51 12.78
C SER A 222 16.97 5.54 12.05
N VAL A 223 16.97 6.09 10.82
CA VAL A 223 18.19 6.10 9.97
C VAL A 223 19.34 6.91 10.59
N ASP A 224 19.06 7.88 11.45
CA ASP A 224 20.04 8.63 12.22
C ASP A 224 20.85 7.71 13.16
N LEU A 225 20.16 6.84 13.89
CA LEU A 225 20.77 5.83 14.74
C LEU A 225 21.45 4.70 13.94
N LEU A 226 20.86 4.33 12.79
CA LEU A 226 21.45 3.32 11.90
C LEU A 226 22.81 3.75 11.34
N LEU A 227 22.96 5.03 10.99
CA LEU A 227 24.19 5.57 10.38
C LEU A 227 25.26 5.95 11.41
N GLU A 228 24.89 6.26 12.64
CA GLU A 228 25.79 6.75 13.69
C GLU A 228 27.02 5.87 13.90
N PRO A 229 26.94 4.53 14.04
CA PRO A 229 28.12 3.66 14.25
C PRO A 229 29.12 3.73 13.09
N TYR A 230 28.66 3.90 11.87
CA TYR A 230 29.52 4.00 10.70
C TYR A 230 30.20 5.37 10.60
N ALA A 231 29.50 6.42 11.00
CA ALA A 231 30.09 7.75 11.13
C ALA A 231 31.19 7.78 12.22
N GLU A 232 30.96 7.12 13.37
CA GLU A 232 31.97 6.99 14.43
C GLU A 232 33.21 6.23 13.96
N ARG A 233 33.03 5.13 13.21
CA ARG A 233 34.14 4.36 12.60
C ARG A 233 34.93 5.23 11.63
N SER A 234 34.25 5.94 10.73
CA SER A 234 34.89 6.88 9.80
C SER A 234 35.63 7.98 10.53
N TYR A 235 35.04 8.55 11.58
CA TYR A 235 35.68 9.59 12.39
C TYR A 235 37.00 9.09 12.99
N LYS A 236 37.03 7.92 13.59
CA LYS A 236 38.26 7.33 14.17
C LYS A 236 39.32 7.12 13.10
N MET A 237 38.97 6.52 11.96
CA MET A 237 39.90 6.27 10.85
C MET A 237 40.49 7.57 10.29
N LEU A 238 39.67 8.59 10.09
CA LEU A 238 40.10 9.88 9.58
C LEU A 238 40.97 10.62 10.57
N THR A 239 40.62 10.59 11.85
CA THR A 239 41.42 11.16 12.95
C THR A 239 42.83 10.54 12.99
N GLU A 240 42.93 9.22 12.95
CA GLU A 240 44.21 8.50 12.89
C GLU A 240 45.02 8.87 11.62
N LYS A 241 44.35 8.97 10.48
CA LYS A 241 44.97 9.38 9.21
C LYS A 241 45.57 10.78 9.28
N TYR A 242 44.80 11.77 9.72
CA TYR A 242 45.26 13.16 9.74
C TYR A 242 46.27 13.43 10.85
N THR A 243 46.15 12.78 12.02
CA THR A 243 47.17 12.81 13.05
C THR A 243 48.52 12.27 12.55
N ARG A 244 48.49 11.15 11.80
CA ARG A 244 49.71 10.56 11.19
C ARG A 244 50.35 11.50 10.15
N LEU A 245 49.56 12.38 9.51
CA LEU A 245 50.08 13.40 8.60
C LEU A 245 50.71 14.60 9.30
N GLY A 246 50.71 14.63 10.65
CA GLY A 246 51.34 15.66 11.45
C GLY A 246 50.52 16.95 11.64
N LEU A 247 49.21 16.92 11.39
CA LEU A 247 48.31 18.04 11.69
C LEU A 247 48.10 18.18 13.19
N ASP A 248 47.91 19.42 13.66
CA ASP A 248 47.53 19.71 15.05
C ASP A 248 46.08 19.28 15.34
N ALA A 249 45.73 19.08 16.60
CA ALA A 249 44.48 18.53 17.05
C ALA A 249 43.24 19.32 16.57
N ASP A 250 43.31 20.67 16.57
CA ASP A 250 42.20 21.52 16.16
C ASP A 250 41.94 21.40 14.64
N THR A 251 43.04 21.37 13.86
CA THR A 251 42.97 21.15 12.40
C THR A 251 42.46 19.77 12.08
N VAL A 252 42.94 18.71 12.79
CA VAL A 252 42.43 17.35 12.64
C VAL A 252 40.91 17.30 12.86
N GLU A 253 40.43 17.83 13.96
CA GLU A 253 38.99 17.85 14.29
C GLU A 253 38.19 18.55 13.19
N LYS A 254 38.65 19.72 12.72
CA LYS A 254 37.98 20.50 11.67
C LYS A 254 37.91 19.73 10.35
N GLU A 255 39.01 19.16 9.87
CA GLU A 255 39.07 18.46 8.60
C GLU A 255 38.27 17.14 8.66
N VAL A 256 38.38 16.38 9.76
CA VAL A 256 37.60 15.13 9.95
C VAL A 256 36.11 15.43 9.95
N MET A 257 35.68 16.49 10.64
CA MET A 257 34.25 16.85 10.65
C MET A 257 33.75 17.34 9.30
N ALA A 258 34.59 18.03 8.52
CA ALA A 258 34.26 18.42 7.15
C ALA A 258 34.08 17.20 6.23
N ASP A 259 34.96 16.21 6.35
CA ASP A 259 34.84 14.96 5.61
C ASP A 259 33.59 14.16 5.99
N ILE A 260 33.29 14.01 7.28
CA ILE A 260 32.07 13.34 7.75
C ILE A 260 30.79 14.06 7.27
N LEU A 261 30.77 15.39 7.36
CA LEU A 261 29.63 16.17 6.85
C LEU A 261 29.46 15.97 5.34
N ASN A 262 30.55 15.98 4.57
CA ASN A 262 30.52 15.72 3.13
C ASN A 262 30.00 14.31 2.83
N ASP A 263 30.44 13.31 3.57
CA ASP A 263 29.96 11.91 3.41
C ASP A 263 28.45 11.82 3.65
N PHE A 264 27.93 12.48 4.69
CA PHE A 264 26.49 12.58 4.92
C PHE A 264 25.75 13.29 3.79
N GLU A 265 26.23 14.48 3.35
CA GLU A 265 25.59 15.25 2.26
C GLU A 265 25.55 14.43 0.96
N GLN A 266 26.66 13.80 0.58
CA GLN A 266 26.74 12.99 -0.64
C GLN A 266 25.93 11.70 -0.51
N GLY A 267 25.95 11.05 0.66
CA GLY A 267 25.18 9.85 0.92
C GLY A 267 23.67 10.07 0.82
N PHE A 268 23.14 11.09 1.49
CA PHE A 268 21.70 11.42 1.39
C PHE A 268 21.31 11.89 -0.02
N GLN A 269 22.16 12.66 -0.71
CA GLN A 269 21.93 13.01 -2.11
C GLN A 269 21.90 11.75 -3.00
N GLY A 270 22.79 10.80 -2.77
CA GLY A 270 22.82 9.51 -3.47
C GLY A 270 21.54 8.71 -3.26
N TRP A 271 21.00 8.67 -2.04
CA TRP A 271 19.71 8.05 -1.77
C TRP A 271 18.55 8.77 -2.45
N GLU A 272 18.54 10.10 -2.48
CA GLU A 272 17.54 10.85 -3.23
C GLU A 272 17.56 10.50 -4.73
N TYR A 273 18.71 10.28 -5.33
CA TYR A 273 18.80 9.81 -6.72
C TYR A 273 18.32 8.37 -6.88
N LYS A 274 18.82 7.44 -6.04
CA LYS A 274 18.47 6.01 -6.11
C LYS A 274 16.96 5.78 -5.96
N PHE A 275 16.29 6.50 -5.05
CA PHE A 275 14.87 6.25 -4.73
C PHE A 275 13.87 7.06 -5.56
N ASN A 276 14.33 7.98 -6.39
CA ASN A 276 13.48 8.73 -7.33
C ASN A 276 13.67 8.31 -8.79
N THR A 277 14.18 7.11 -9.02
CA THR A 277 14.32 6.52 -10.34
C THR A 277 13.74 5.11 -10.38
N VAL A 278 13.27 4.70 -11.56
CA VAL A 278 12.85 3.31 -11.80
C VAL A 278 14.10 2.47 -12.01
N ALA A 279 14.55 1.81 -10.95
CA ALA A 279 15.80 1.05 -10.92
C ALA A 279 15.60 -0.46 -11.15
N SER A 280 14.36 -0.94 -11.26
CA SER A 280 14.05 -2.36 -11.42
C SER A 280 13.07 -2.62 -12.57
N SER A 281 12.95 -3.88 -12.97
CA SER A 281 11.95 -4.34 -13.96
C SER A 281 10.50 -4.23 -13.45
N ARG A 282 10.30 -3.95 -12.15
CA ARG A 282 8.99 -3.70 -11.55
C ARG A 282 8.29 -2.47 -12.13
N GLY A 283 9.05 -1.47 -12.61
CA GLY A 283 8.53 -0.35 -13.39
C GLY A 283 7.87 0.76 -12.58
N ASP A 284 7.94 0.73 -11.25
CA ASP A 284 7.51 1.79 -10.35
C ASP A 284 8.72 2.39 -9.58
N TYR A 285 8.49 3.53 -8.95
CA TYR A 285 9.43 4.08 -7.98
C TYR A 285 9.36 3.26 -6.68
N PRO A 286 10.49 2.94 -6.05
CA PRO A 286 10.47 2.27 -4.76
C PRO A 286 9.84 3.20 -3.70
N PHE A 287 8.77 2.75 -3.03
CA PHE A 287 8.05 3.54 -2.03
C PHE A 287 8.77 3.49 -0.69
N ILE A 288 9.89 4.21 -0.58
CA ILE A 288 10.77 4.21 0.58
C ILE A 288 10.35 5.29 1.58
N THR A 289 10.25 4.89 2.85
CA THR A 289 10.06 5.78 4.00
C THR A 289 11.26 5.63 4.94
N MET A 290 11.74 6.72 5.48
CA MET A 290 12.79 6.75 6.49
C MET A 290 12.35 7.59 7.68
N THR A 291 12.48 7.03 8.89
CA THR A 291 12.22 7.79 10.11
C THR A 291 13.53 8.26 10.76
N MET A 292 13.50 9.36 11.48
CA MET A 292 14.68 9.96 12.12
C MET A 292 14.26 10.94 13.22
N GLY A 293 15.20 11.42 14.00
CA GLY A 293 15.04 12.55 14.91
C GLY A 293 15.23 12.24 16.40
N THR A 294 15.34 10.96 16.81
CA THR A 294 15.51 10.60 18.22
C THR A 294 16.95 10.36 18.64
N GLY A 295 17.89 10.35 17.71
CA GLY A 295 19.30 10.15 18.00
C GLY A 295 19.92 11.36 18.71
N THR A 296 20.43 11.13 19.95
CA THR A 296 21.04 12.17 20.78
C THR A 296 22.56 12.26 20.64
N GLY A 297 23.17 11.25 20.01
CA GLY A 297 24.59 11.24 19.73
C GLY A 297 25.01 12.29 18.70
N ARG A 298 26.29 12.65 18.72
CA ARG A 298 26.84 13.69 17.83
C ARG A 298 26.54 13.44 16.35
N PHE A 299 26.79 12.22 15.91
CA PHE A 299 26.66 11.88 14.49
C PHE A 299 25.20 11.56 14.09
N ALA A 300 24.38 11.02 15.00
CA ALA A 300 22.95 10.87 14.76
C ALA A 300 22.27 12.24 14.60
N LYS A 301 22.60 13.20 15.44
CA LYS A 301 22.14 14.57 15.32
C LYS A 301 22.59 15.23 14.00
N LEU A 302 23.87 15.07 13.63
CA LEU A 302 24.41 15.55 12.37
C LEU A 302 23.72 14.90 11.16
N ALA A 303 23.48 13.60 11.20
CA ALA A 303 22.75 12.87 10.16
C ALA A 303 21.35 13.44 9.97
N SER A 304 20.60 13.64 11.06
CA SER A 304 19.25 14.21 11.02
C SER A 304 19.21 15.60 10.38
N ILE A 305 20.07 16.51 10.83
CA ILE A 305 20.14 17.87 10.29
C ILE A 305 20.56 17.86 8.82
N THR A 306 21.54 17.01 8.47
CA THR A 306 22.05 16.95 7.08
C THR A 306 21.01 16.40 6.13
N MET A 307 20.29 15.33 6.52
CA MET A 307 19.18 14.76 5.73
C MET A 307 18.10 15.82 5.42
N LEU A 308 17.68 16.57 6.43
CA LEU A 308 16.72 17.64 6.29
C LEU A 308 17.22 18.77 5.39
N ASN A 309 18.49 19.16 5.52
CA ASN A 309 19.10 20.20 4.69
C ASN A 309 19.26 19.77 3.23
N VAL A 310 19.64 18.51 2.95
CA VAL A 310 19.72 17.98 1.59
C VAL A 310 18.33 18.00 0.93
N ARG A 311 17.29 17.53 1.63
CA ARG A 311 15.91 17.58 1.15
C ARG A 311 15.45 19.02 0.87
N ARG A 312 15.73 19.96 1.78
CA ARG A 312 15.36 21.37 1.63
C ARG A 312 16.06 22.03 0.44
N LYS A 313 17.35 21.71 0.19
CA LYS A 313 18.11 22.19 -0.96
C LYS A 313 17.54 21.69 -2.30
N GLY A 314 16.89 20.52 -2.29
CA GLY A 314 16.33 19.88 -3.48
C GLY A 314 17.37 19.44 -4.51
N GLN A 315 16.89 18.77 -5.57
CA GLN A 315 17.73 18.25 -6.66
C GLN A 315 17.36 18.90 -7.99
N GLY A 316 18.28 18.96 -8.92
CA GLY A 316 18.06 19.54 -10.24
C GLY A 316 19.21 20.41 -10.76
N LYS A 317 19.00 21.04 -11.90
CA LYS A 317 19.97 21.95 -12.50
C LYS A 317 20.12 23.22 -11.64
N LYS A 318 21.26 23.86 -11.75
CA LYS A 318 21.51 25.18 -11.06
C LYS A 318 20.37 26.15 -11.41
N GLY A 319 19.76 26.75 -10.39
CA GLY A 319 18.63 27.68 -10.55
C GLY A 319 17.26 27.03 -10.83
N GLN A 320 17.17 25.69 -10.85
CA GLN A 320 15.93 24.92 -11.08
C GLN A 320 15.84 23.70 -10.16
N LYS A 321 16.29 23.84 -8.91
CA LYS A 321 16.21 22.77 -7.93
C LYS A 321 14.79 22.63 -7.41
N LYS A 322 14.34 21.36 -7.21
CA LYS A 322 13.03 21.01 -6.69
C LYS A 322 13.19 19.96 -5.58
N PRO A 323 12.30 19.91 -4.59
CA PRO A 323 12.23 18.78 -3.67
C PRO A 323 11.98 17.48 -4.43
N VAL A 324 12.52 16.39 -3.92
CA VAL A 324 12.25 15.05 -4.45
C VAL A 324 11.18 14.36 -3.60
N LEU A 325 10.54 13.33 -4.16
CA LEU A 325 9.44 12.63 -3.49
C LEU A 325 9.95 11.59 -2.47
N PHE A 326 11.01 10.86 -2.81
CA PHE A 326 11.55 9.75 -2.00
C PHE A 326 13.01 9.97 -1.58
N PRO A 327 13.43 9.41 -0.42
CA PRO A 327 12.58 8.73 0.56
C PRO A 327 11.58 9.71 1.19
N LYS A 328 10.38 9.23 1.53
CA LYS A 328 9.50 9.94 2.46
C LYS A 328 10.21 10.05 3.80
N ILE A 329 10.29 11.26 4.37
CA ILE A 329 10.94 11.51 5.66
C ILE A 329 9.85 11.66 6.73
N VAL A 330 10.01 10.94 7.84
CA VAL A 330 9.15 11.05 9.02
C VAL A 330 10.00 11.47 10.22
N PHE A 331 9.65 12.58 10.81
CA PHE A 331 10.27 13.09 12.02
C PHE A 331 9.60 12.48 13.26
N LEU A 332 10.38 11.78 14.08
CA LEU A 332 9.93 11.20 15.33
C LEU A 332 10.04 12.26 16.44
N TYR A 333 8.92 12.87 16.80
CA TYR A 333 8.88 13.98 17.74
C TYR A 333 8.68 13.52 19.18
N ASP A 334 9.64 13.83 20.04
CA ASP A 334 9.56 13.68 21.50
C ASP A 334 9.70 15.07 22.13
N GLU A 335 8.68 15.52 22.89
CA GLU A 335 8.67 16.84 23.56
C GLU A 335 9.87 17.01 24.51
N ASN A 336 10.34 15.91 25.12
CA ASN A 336 11.48 15.95 26.05
C ASN A 336 12.83 16.14 25.33
N LEU A 337 12.89 15.85 24.02
CA LEU A 337 14.08 16.03 23.18
C LEU A 337 14.01 17.28 22.31
N HIS A 338 12.82 17.61 21.78
CA HIS A 338 12.62 18.61 20.73
C HIS A 338 11.86 19.86 21.20
N GLY A 339 11.36 19.86 22.43
CA GLY A 339 10.69 21.01 23.03
C GLY A 339 11.61 22.21 23.18
N PRO A 340 11.07 23.40 23.53
CA PRO A 340 11.86 24.60 23.73
C PRO A 340 12.97 24.42 24.78
N GLY A 341 14.20 24.77 24.42
CA GLY A 341 15.39 24.62 25.27
C GLY A 341 15.88 23.18 25.47
N LYS A 342 15.38 22.21 24.68
CA LYS A 342 15.79 20.80 24.78
C LYS A 342 16.96 20.48 23.84
N LEU A 343 17.60 19.31 24.07
CA LEU A 343 18.85 18.89 23.42
C LEU A 343 18.78 18.87 21.88
N LEU A 344 17.63 18.51 21.30
CA LEU A 344 17.43 18.39 19.86
C LEU A 344 16.47 19.46 19.30
N GLU A 345 16.31 20.60 19.97
CA GLU A 345 15.49 21.71 19.47
C GLU A 345 15.96 22.18 18.09
N ASP A 346 17.27 22.24 17.85
CA ASP A 346 17.84 22.62 16.56
C ASP A 346 17.54 21.61 15.44
N VAL A 347 17.42 20.32 15.76
CA VAL A 347 16.97 19.31 14.80
C VAL A 347 15.50 19.53 14.44
N PHE A 348 14.65 19.86 15.42
CA PHE A 348 13.26 20.23 15.21
C PHE A 348 13.15 21.47 14.30
N GLU A 349 13.93 22.52 14.59
CA GLU A 349 13.94 23.74 13.78
C GLU A 349 14.39 23.48 12.33
N ALA A 350 15.39 22.64 12.12
CA ALA A 350 15.79 22.19 10.79
C ALA A 350 14.64 21.47 10.07
N GLY A 351 13.86 20.67 10.79
CA GLY A 351 12.66 20.00 10.28
C GLY A 351 11.57 21.00 9.86
N ILE A 352 11.28 22.01 10.67
CA ILE A 352 10.33 23.09 10.34
C ILE A 352 10.74 23.83 9.07
N LEU A 353 12.02 24.22 8.97
CA LEU A 353 12.56 24.86 7.76
C LEU A 353 12.46 23.96 6.52
N CYS A 354 12.66 22.64 6.69
CA CYS A 354 12.50 21.69 5.60
C CYS A 354 11.03 21.55 5.19
N SER A 355 10.11 21.36 6.15
CA SER A 355 8.67 21.26 5.87
C SER A 355 8.12 22.46 5.14
N SER A 356 8.62 23.68 5.44
CA SER A 356 8.19 24.92 4.79
C SER A 356 8.56 25.01 3.30
N ARG A 357 9.51 24.18 2.83
CA ARG A 357 10.01 24.20 1.45
C ARG A 357 9.76 22.93 0.66
N ALA A 358 9.67 21.80 1.36
CA ALA A 358 9.61 20.48 0.74
C ALA A 358 8.37 19.66 1.17
N MET A 359 7.50 20.19 2.02
CA MET A 359 6.38 19.49 2.66
C MET A 359 6.77 18.21 3.43
N TYR A 360 8.04 17.88 3.51
CA TYR A 360 8.63 16.87 4.39
C TYR A 360 9.59 17.53 5.38
N PRO A 361 9.79 16.95 6.56
CA PRO A 361 9.27 15.68 7.05
C PRO A 361 7.78 15.74 7.38
N ASP A 362 7.11 14.55 7.36
CA ASP A 362 5.88 14.35 8.13
C ASP A 362 6.25 14.15 9.60
N TRP A 363 5.35 14.51 10.50
CA TRP A 363 5.61 14.61 11.93
C TRP A 363 4.86 13.53 12.71
N LEU A 364 5.58 12.65 13.41
CA LEU A 364 4.98 11.61 14.26
C LEU A 364 5.21 11.92 15.74
N SER A 365 4.14 12.11 16.50
CA SER A 365 4.22 12.33 17.94
C SER A 365 4.56 11.05 18.70
N LEU A 366 5.59 11.12 19.54
CA LEU A 366 5.95 10.07 20.50
C LEU A 366 5.50 10.40 21.95
N THR A 367 5.10 11.65 22.22
CA THR A 367 4.82 12.13 23.60
C THR A 367 3.46 12.77 23.77
N GLY A 368 2.64 12.90 22.74
CA GLY A 368 1.27 13.35 22.83
C GLY A 368 0.30 12.29 23.37
N GLU A 369 -0.97 12.40 23.02
CA GLU A 369 -2.00 11.44 23.41
C GLU A 369 -2.14 10.31 22.38
N GLY A 370 -2.70 9.16 22.78
CA GLY A 370 -3.11 8.07 21.92
C GLY A 370 -2.16 6.87 21.91
N TYR A 371 -2.39 5.99 20.93
CA TYR A 371 -1.78 4.66 20.86
C TYR A 371 -0.24 4.69 20.72
N VAL A 372 0.28 5.42 19.73
CA VAL A 372 1.72 5.49 19.45
C VAL A 372 2.48 6.10 20.64
N PRO A 373 2.06 7.27 21.20
CA PRO A 373 2.68 7.82 22.40
C PRO A 373 2.59 6.91 23.61
N SER A 374 1.47 6.20 23.80
CA SER A 374 1.31 5.27 24.94
C SER A 374 2.30 4.11 24.90
N MET A 375 2.56 3.55 23.72
CA MET A 375 3.56 2.48 23.53
C MET A 375 4.99 2.99 23.77
N TYR A 376 5.30 4.19 23.30
CA TYR A 376 6.59 4.81 23.55
C TYR A 376 6.80 5.11 25.05
N LYS A 377 5.81 5.72 25.71
CA LYS A 377 5.87 6.05 27.13
C LYS A 377 6.06 4.80 28.01
N LYS A 378 5.33 3.72 27.70
CA LYS A 378 5.33 2.49 28.52
C LYS A 378 6.53 1.60 28.26
N TYR A 379 6.95 1.45 27.03
CA TYR A 379 7.93 0.44 26.61
C TYR A 379 9.18 1.02 25.94
N GLY A 380 9.24 2.32 25.68
CA GLY A 380 10.27 2.92 24.83
C GLY A 380 10.19 2.49 23.36
N ALA A 381 9.09 1.83 22.97
CA ALA A 381 8.94 1.25 21.64
C ALA A 381 8.32 2.25 20.67
N ILE A 382 8.98 2.47 19.53
CA ILE A 382 8.53 3.38 18.49
C ILE A 382 7.75 2.60 17.45
N ILE A 383 6.50 3.02 17.20
CA ILE A 383 5.68 2.51 16.12
C ILE A 383 5.82 3.45 14.93
N SER A 384 6.75 3.17 14.05
CA SER A 384 6.94 3.94 12.83
C SER A 384 5.81 3.66 11.82
N PRO A 385 5.39 4.65 11.00
CA PRO A 385 4.46 4.39 9.91
C PRO A 385 5.14 3.62 8.79
N MET A 386 4.38 2.75 8.14
CA MET A 386 4.80 2.04 6.94
C MET A 386 4.18 2.70 5.70
N GLY A 387 5.02 2.99 4.70
CA GLY A 387 4.57 3.60 3.46
C GLY A 387 3.83 4.93 3.69
N CYS A 388 2.56 5.00 3.28
CA CYS A 388 1.80 6.24 3.41
C CYS A 388 1.33 6.52 4.84
N ARG A 389 0.71 5.54 5.54
CA ARG A 389 0.13 5.76 6.87
C ARG A 389 -0.15 4.49 7.68
N ALA A 390 0.26 3.31 7.23
CA ALA A 390 -0.05 2.05 7.91
C ALA A 390 0.74 1.90 9.21
N PHE A 391 0.07 1.37 10.24
CA PHE A 391 0.67 1.03 11.52
C PHE A 391 0.42 -0.43 11.86
N LEU A 392 1.33 -1.03 12.62
CA LEU A 392 1.24 -2.42 13.07
C LEU A 392 0.44 -2.53 14.38
N SER A 393 -0.37 -3.58 14.51
CA SER A 393 -0.93 -3.99 15.79
C SER A 393 0.19 -4.40 16.74
N PRO A 394 0.06 -4.19 18.08
CA PRO A 394 1.05 -4.65 19.03
C PRO A 394 1.21 -6.18 18.99
N TRP A 395 2.46 -6.61 19.04
CA TRP A 395 2.83 -8.00 19.22
C TRP A 395 4.03 -8.05 20.16
N PHE A 396 3.95 -8.90 21.19
CA PHE A 396 4.93 -8.99 22.25
C PHE A 396 5.79 -10.25 22.10
N GLU A 397 7.06 -10.12 22.41
CA GLU A 397 8.09 -11.14 22.16
C GLU A 397 7.74 -12.51 22.78
N ARG A 398 7.25 -12.50 24.03
CA ARG A 398 6.87 -13.72 24.76
C ARG A 398 5.38 -14.01 24.76
N GLY A 399 4.55 -13.00 24.91
CA GLY A 399 3.10 -13.15 25.06
C GLY A 399 2.29 -13.08 23.75
N GLY A 400 2.91 -12.72 22.65
CA GLY A 400 2.20 -12.58 21.37
C GLY A 400 1.28 -11.37 21.34
N MET A 401 -0.02 -11.54 21.16
CA MET A 401 -0.98 -10.43 21.06
C MET A 401 -1.16 -9.62 22.35
N LYS A 402 -0.84 -10.20 23.50
CA LYS A 402 -0.87 -9.55 24.82
C LYS A 402 0.44 -9.80 25.51
N PRO A 403 0.93 -8.85 26.33
CA PRO A 403 2.17 -9.07 27.08
C PRO A 403 2.02 -10.22 28.06
N ALA A 404 3.04 -11.09 28.16
CA ALA A 404 3.09 -12.19 29.10
C ALA A 404 3.18 -11.67 30.56
N ASP A 405 3.91 -10.58 30.75
CA ASP A 405 4.06 -9.85 32.02
C ASP A 405 4.48 -8.40 31.74
N GLU A 406 4.70 -7.61 32.79
CA GLU A 406 5.10 -6.19 32.70
C GLU A 406 6.46 -5.92 32.04
N ASN A 407 7.33 -6.93 31.99
CA ASN A 407 8.65 -6.86 31.37
C ASN A 407 8.67 -7.36 29.92
N ASP A 408 7.55 -7.84 29.39
CA ASP A 408 7.45 -8.28 28.01
C ASP A 408 7.48 -7.08 27.06
N LYS A 409 8.28 -7.18 26.01
CA LYS A 409 8.52 -6.07 25.09
C LYS A 409 7.74 -6.23 23.79
N PRO A 410 7.09 -5.15 23.31
CA PRO A 410 6.50 -5.17 21.98
C PRO A 410 7.59 -5.07 20.92
N VAL A 411 7.41 -5.81 19.84
CA VAL A 411 8.28 -5.80 18.66
C VAL A 411 7.54 -5.08 17.52
N PHE A 412 8.17 -4.09 16.90
CA PHE A 412 7.64 -3.40 15.71
C PHE A 412 8.61 -3.48 14.53
N VAL A 413 9.90 -3.21 14.75
CA VAL A 413 10.94 -3.35 13.71
C VAL A 413 11.05 -4.81 13.27
N GLY A 414 11.21 -5.03 11.97
CA GLY A 414 11.22 -6.35 11.38
C GLY A 414 9.83 -6.98 11.19
N ARG A 415 8.74 -6.19 11.26
CA ARG A 415 7.38 -6.69 11.05
C ARG A 415 6.71 -6.05 9.83
N TRP A 416 5.62 -6.66 9.38
CA TRP A 416 4.96 -6.27 8.12
C TRP A 416 3.45 -6.36 8.15
N ASN A 417 2.82 -5.81 7.11
CA ASN A 417 1.39 -5.87 6.84
C ASN A 417 1.14 -6.75 5.61
N ILE A 418 0.12 -7.61 5.66
CA ILE A 418 -0.25 -8.48 4.53
C ILE A 418 -1.21 -7.83 3.54
N GLY A 419 -1.64 -6.61 3.80
CA GLY A 419 -2.53 -5.83 2.95
C GLY A 419 -3.85 -5.46 3.58
N ALA A 420 -4.59 -4.59 2.89
CA ALA A 420 -5.87 -4.06 3.31
C ALA A 420 -7.03 -4.54 2.43
N VAL A 421 -8.20 -4.66 3.03
CA VAL A 421 -9.49 -4.77 2.35
C VAL A 421 -10.40 -3.72 2.95
N SER A 422 -10.94 -2.82 2.13
CA SER A 422 -11.70 -1.67 2.59
C SER A 422 -13.19 -1.82 2.39
N LEU A 423 -13.95 -1.35 3.38
CA LEU A 423 -15.41 -1.19 3.34
C LEU A 423 -15.76 0.15 2.66
N HIS A 424 -16.76 0.13 1.81
CA HIS A 424 -17.42 1.33 1.30
C HIS A 424 -18.68 1.58 2.12
N LEU A 425 -18.55 2.36 3.19
CA LEU A 425 -19.59 2.49 4.22
C LEU A 425 -20.93 3.03 3.70
N PRO A 426 -20.99 4.10 2.86
CA PRO A 426 -22.25 4.56 2.28
C PRO A 426 -22.97 3.49 1.47
N MET A 427 -22.22 2.69 0.71
CA MET A 427 -22.77 1.61 -0.13
C MET A 427 -23.45 0.53 0.71
N ILE A 428 -22.82 0.17 1.85
CA ILE A 428 -23.35 -0.81 2.80
C ILE A 428 -24.60 -0.25 3.51
N TYR A 429 -24.58 1.03 3.88
CA TYR A 429 -25.73 1.68 4.48
C TYR A 429 -26.92 1.77 3.52
N ALA A 430 -26.70 2.20 2.28
CA ALA A 430 -27.73 2.25 1.24
C ALA A 430 -28.36 0.88 0.97
N LYS A 431 -27.55 -0.21 0.99
CA LYS A 431 -28.07 -1.58 0.91
C LYS A 431 -28.98 -1.91 2.07
N ALA A 432 -28.59 -1.59 3.30
CA ALA A 432 -29.39 -1.85 4.48
C ALA A 432 -30.76 -1.14 4.41
N GLN A 433 -30.77 0.11 3.95
CA GLN A 433 -32.00 0.88 3.74
C GLN A 433 -32.89 0.24 2.65
N GLN A 434 -32.32 -0.12 1.51
CA GLN A 434 -33.03 -0.74 0.40
C GLN A 434 -33.66 -2.09 0.80
N GLU A 435 -32.95 -2.90 1.57
CA GLU A 435 -33.41 -4.21 2.05
C GLU A 435 -34.25 -4.15 3.32
N SER A 436 -34.45 -2.96 3.90
CA SER A 436 -35.15 -2.77 5.19
C SER A 436 -34.54 -3.65 6.31
N ARG A 437 -33.23 -3.77 6.34
CA ARG A 437 -32.46 -4.52 7.33
C ARG A 437 -31.70 -3.58 8.27
N PRO A 438 -31.42 -3.99 9.50
CA PRO A 438 -30.55 -3.23 10.40
C PRO A 438 -29.16 -3.04 9.78
N PHE A 439 -28.67 -1.79 9.80
CA PHE A 439 -27.36 -1.48 9.20
C PHE A 439 -26.22 -2.35 9.74
N ARG A 440 -26.18 -2.57 11.06
CA ARG A 440 -25.15 -3.38 11.71
C ARG A 440 -25.14 -4.83 11.22
N GLU A 441 -26.30 -5.39 10.91
CA GLU A 441 -26.41 -6.76 10.37
C GLU A 441 -25.79 -6.86 8.96
N VAL A 442 -26.04 -5.87 8.11
CA VAL A 442 -25.45 -5.82 6.76
C VAL A 442 -23.96 -5.53 6.84
N LEU A 443 -23.53 -4.66 7.77
CA LEU A 443 -22.12 -4.37 8.01
C LEU A 443 -21.35 -5.60 8.50
N ASP A 444 -21.93 -6.38 9.44
CA ASP A 444 -21.34 -7.63 9.95
C ASP A 444 -21.10 -8.66 8.85
N TYR A 445 -22.01 -8.77 7.87
CA TYR A 445 -21.82 -9.65 6.72
C TYR A 445 -20.55 -9.31 5.95
N TYR A 446 -20.30 -8.02 5.65
CA TYR A 446 -19.11 -7.60 4.91
C TYR A 446 -17.85 -7.63 5.75
N LEU A 447 -17.93 -7.37 7.05
CA LEU A 447 -16.80 -7.55 7.98
C LEU A 447 -16.37 -9.02 8.04
N GLU A 448 -17.31 -9.94 8.14
CA GLU A 448 -17.03 -11.39 8.15
C GLU A 448 -16.46 -11.87 6.80
N LEU A 449 -16.91 -11.30 5.69
CA LEU A 449 -16.38 -11.61 4.37
C LEU A 449 -14.89 -11.20 4.26
N ILE A 450 -14.54 -10.01 4.76
CA ILE A 450 -13.15 -9.52 4.84
C ILE A 450 -12.32 -10.41 5.77
N ARG A 451 -12.85 -10.79 6.94
CA ARG A 451 -12.21 -11.69 7.89
C ARG A 451 -11.79 -13.00 7.23
N LYS A 452 -12.73 -13.67 6.55
CA LYS A 452 -12.46 -14.94 5.83
C LYS A 452 -11.37 -14.79 4.77
N LEU A 453 -11.39 -13.67 4.04
CA LEU A 453 -10.37 -13.37 3.03
C LEU A 453 -9.00 -13.16 3.68
N HIS A 454 -8.92 -12.47 4.82
CA HIS A 454 -7.67 -12.30 5.57
C HIS A 454 -7.14 -13.63 6.12
N ILE A 455 -7.98 -14.47 6.72
CA ILE A 455 -7.59 -15.81 7.22
C ILE A 455 -6.97 -16.64 6.09
N ARG A 456 -7.63 -16.66 4.91
CA ARG A 456 -7.11 -17.34 3.72
C ARG A 456 -5.78 -16.77 3.25
N THR A 457 -5.61 -15.45 3.30
CA THR A 457 -4.35 -14.77 2.93
C THR A 457 -3.21 -15.16 3.87
N TYR A 458 -3.44 -15.17 5.20
CA TYR A 458 -2.45 -15.65 6.18
C TYR A 458 -2.01 -17.09 5.90
N ALA A 459 -2.98 -18.00 5.69
CA ALA A 459 -2.71 -19.40 5.42
C ALA A 459 -1.90 -19.56 4.11
N TYR A 460 -2.31 -18.87 3.06
CA TYR A 460 -1.69 -18.98 1.74
C TYR A 460 -0.25 -18.43 1.73
N LEU A 461 -0.03 -17.21 2.25
CA LEU A 461 1.31 -16.62 2.32
C LEU A 461 2.24 -17.44 3.22
N GLY A 462 1.71 -18.05 4.30
CA GLY A 462 2.49 -18.91 5.18
C GLY A 462 3.11 -20.14 4.50
N GLU A 463 2.55 -20.58 3.38
CA GLU A 463 3.07 -21.71 2.59
C GLU A 463 4.23 -21.31 1.65
N MET A 464 4.53 -20.03 1.51
CA MET A 464 5.64 -19.55 0.68
C MET A 464 6.99 -19.95 1.29
N ARG A 465 8.00 -20.12 0.45
CA ARG A 465 9.37 -20.40 0.88
C ARG A 465 10.13 -19.12 1.21
N ALA A 466 11.03 -19.19 2.16
CA ALA A 466 11.87 -18.09 2.58
C ALA A 466 12.76 -17.54 1.44
N SER A 467 13.10 -18.38 0.46
CA SER A 467 13.84 -17.98 -0.74
C SER A 467 13.15 -16.92 -1.61
N THR A 468 11.87 -16.62 -1.40
CA THR A 468 11.15 -15.58 -2.17
C THR A 468 11.57 -14.16 -1.80
N ASN A 469 12.07 -13.92 -0.59
CA ASN A 469 12.68 -12.66 -0.16
C ASN A 469 13.80 -12.95 0.86
N PRO A 470 15.01 -13.33 0.40
CA PRO A 470 16.07 -13.79 1.28
C PRO A 470 16.49 -12.76 2.34
N LEU A 471 16.62 -11.48 1.97
CA LEU A 471 16.99 -10.42 2.90
C LEU A 471 16.00 -10.29 4.07
N ALA A 472 14.72 -10.48 3.81
CA ALA A 472 13.67 -10.41 4.82
C ALA A 472 13.59 -11.70 5.67
N TYR A 473 13.61 -12.87 5.02
CA TYR A 473 13.27 -14.14 5.65
C TYR A 473 14.47 -15.00 6.03
N CYS A 474 15.65 -14.76 5.44
CA CYS A 474 16.86 -15.54 5.73
C CYS A 474 17.95 -14.71 6.43
N GLU A 475 18.07 -13.43 6.10
CA GLU A 475 19.17 -12.55 6.58
C GLU A 475 18.72 -11.61 7.73
N GLY A 476 17.54 -11.84 8.33
CA GLY A 476 17.12 -11.13 9.54
C GLY A 476 16.44 -9.79 9.31
N GLY A 477 16.11 -9.40 8.08
CA GLY A 477 15.36 -8.18 7.80
C GLY A 477 13.97 -8.18 8.42
N PHE A 478 13.41 -9.38 8.69
CA PHE A 478 12.19 -9.56 9.49
C PHE A 478 12.47 -10.30 10.78
N TYR A 479 11.67 -9.98 11.80
CA TYR A 479 11.76 -10.60 13.12
C TYR A 479 11.51 -12.12 13.02
N GLY A 480 12.49 -12.91 13.46
CA GLY A 480 12.52 -14.36 13.26
C GLY A 480 12.91 -14.79 11.84
N GLY A 481 13.36 -13.87 11.00
CA GLY A 481 13.76 -14.08 9.61
C GLY A 481 15.17 -14.63 9.43
N HIS A 482 15.51 -15.71 10.15
CA HIS A 482 16.74 -16.50 9.97
C HIS A 482 16.36 -17.93 9.54
N LEU A 483 15.45 -18.03 8.58
CA LEU A 483 14.97 -19.28 8.01
C LEU A 483 15.93 -19.79 6.92
N LYS A 484 15.93 -21.10 6.71
CA LYS A 484 16.61 -21.65 5.53
C LYS A 484 15.81 -21.29 4.25
N PRO A 485 16.44 -21.09 3.10
CA PRO A 485 15.75 -20.76 1.85
C PRO A 485 14.60 -21.71 1.47
N SER A 486 14.71 -23.00 1.86
CA SER A 486 13.69 -24.04 1.62
C SER A 486 12.52 -24.01 2.61
N ASP A 487 12.65 -23.35 3.75
CA ASP A 487 11.65 -23.35 4.81
C ASP A 487 10.44 -22.49 4.38
N LYS A 488 9.26 -22.83 4.94
CA LYS A 488 8.05 -22.03 4.80
C LYS A 488 8.08 -20.85 5.78
N ILE A 489 7.52 -19.69 5.38
CA ILE A 489 7.48 -18.50 6.24
C ILE A 489 6.37 -18.55 7.30
N LYS A 490 5.57 -19.63 7.34
CA LYS A 490 4.46 -19.82 8.29
C LYS A 490 4.80 -19.50 9.75
N PRO A 491 5.97 -19.88 10.31
CA PRO A 491 6.30 -19.59 11.71
C PRO A 491 6.35 -18.11 12.06
N ILE A 492 6.69 -17.24 11.10
CA ILE A 492 6.83 -15.80 11.32
C ILE A 492 5.57 -15.02 10.93
N MET A 493 4.59 -15.66 10.28
CA MET A 493 3.31 -15.02 9.91
C MET A 493 2.52 -14.50 11.11
N LYS A 494 2.69 -15.07 12.29
CA LYS A 494 2.05 -14.61 13.54
C LYS A 494 2.37 -13.16 13.92
N THR A 495 3.44 -12.58 13.37
CA THR A 495 3.84 -11.19 13.62
C THR A 495 3.28 -10.20 12.60
N ALA A 496 2.70 -10.70 11.50
CA ALA A 496 2.11 -9.87 10.46
C ALA A 496 0.74 -9.30 10.88
N THR A 497 0.39 -8.13 10.35
CA THR A 497 -0.91 -7.49 10.58
C THR A 497 -1.72 -7.46 9.28
N ALA A 498 -3.03 -7.75 9.35
CA ALA A 498 -3.98 -7.52 8.28
C ALA A 498 -4.87 -6.31 8.58
N SER A 499 -5.27 -5.57 7.56
CA SER A 499 -5.99 -4.31 7.75
C SER A 499 -7.42 -4.37 7.22
N PHE A 500 -8.37 -4.00 8.09
CA PHE A 500 -9.75 -3.69 7.74
C PHE A 500 -9.82 -2.20 7.41
N GLY A 501 -9.95 -1.86 6.14
CA GLY A 501 -9.99 -0.48 5.69
C GLY A 501 -11.38 0.14 5.77
N ILE A 502 -11.43 1.45 5.94
CA ILE A 502 -12.67 2.25 5.84
C ILE A 502 -12.50 3.38 4.84
N THR A 503 -13.57 3.73 4.15
CA THR A 503 -13.64 4.87 3.24
C THR A 503 -14.97 5.60 3.37
N ALA A 504 -15.01 6.85 2.93
CA ALA A 504 -16.22 7.65 2.77
C ALA A 504 -17.05 7.78 4.07
N LEU A 505 -16.37 8.03 5.19
CA LEU A 505 -17.06 8.17 6.47
C LEU A 505 -17.92 9.45 6.51
N ASN A 506 -17.51 10.52 5.82
CA ASN A 506 -18.30 11.73 5.67
C ASN A 506 -19.61 11.45 4.91
N GLU A 507 -19.54 10.76 3.79
CA GLU A 507 -20.69 10.42 2.97
C GLU A 507 -21.63 9.42 3.66
N LEU A 508 -21.11 8.59 4.58
CA LEU A 508 -21.96 7.78 5.45
C LEU A 508 -22.82 8.68 6.38
N GLN A 509 -22.21 9.69 6.99
CA GLN A 509 -22.92 10.62 7.87
C GLN A 509 -23.96 11.45 7.10
N GLU A 510 -23.58 11.94 5.90
CA GLU A 510 -24.49 12.66 5.00
C GLU A 510 -25.68 11.78 4.57
N LEU A 511 -25.46 10.54 4.23
CA LEU A 511 -26.51 9.60 3.83
C LEU A 511 -27.44 9.25 5.00
N TYR A 512 -26.91 9.28 6.22
CA TYR A 512 -27.70 9.00 7.45
C TYR A 512 -28.68 10.13 7.79
N ASN A 513 -28.24 11.40 7.77
CA ASN A 513 -29.07 12.51 8.25
C ASN A 513 -28.90 13.84 7.49
N GLY A 514 -28.22 13.85 6.34
CA GLY A 514 -28.02 15.06 5.54
C GLY A 514 -27.02 16.05 6.12
N LYS A 515 -26.16 15.64 7.05
CA LYS A 515 -25.14 16.47 7.70
C LYS A 515 -23.73 15.91 7.46
N SER A 516 -22.77 16.80 7.23
CA SER A 516 -21.36 16.43 7.12
C SER A 516 -20.73 16.02 8.46
N LEU A 517 -19.53 15.45 8.43
CA LEU A 517 -18.75 15.19 9.66
C LEU A 517 -18.47 16.48 10.45
N ALA A 518 -18.36 17.62 9.78
CA ALA A 518 -18.12 18.89 10.42
C ALA A 518 -19.36 19.41 11.18
N GLU A 519 -20.56 19.08 10.71
CA GLU A 519 -21.82 19.49 11.30
C GLU A 519 -22.31 18.55 12.42
N ASP A 520 -22.05 17.26 12.31
CA ASP A 520 -22.47 16.26 13.28
C ASP A 520 -21.40 15.21 13.55
N GLY A 521 -21.33 14.14 12.74
CA GLY A 521 -20.32 13.06 12.84
C GLY A 521 -20.58 12.02 13.94
N GLN A 522 -21.70 12.08 14.67
CA GLN A 522 -21.98 11.16 15.78
C GLN A 522 -22.24 9.73 15.27
N PHE A 523 -23.06 9.57 14.24
CA PHE A 523 -23.35 8.25 13.65
C PHE A 523 -22.08 7.61 13.04
N ALA A 524 -21.24 8.42 12.39
CA ALA A 524 -19.96 8.00 11.88
C ALA A 524 -19.03 7.49 13.00
N LEU A 525 -18.97 8.20 14.13
CA LEU A 525 -18.17 7.83 15.29
C LEU A 525 -18.65 6.50 15.90
N GLU A 526 -19.95 6.33 16.10
CA GLU A 526 -20.56 5.11 16.62
C GLU A 526 -20.33 3.91 15.68
N THR A 527 -20.41 4.14 14.37
CA THR A 527 -20.13 3.12 13.36
C THR A 527 -18.67 2.66 13.43
N LEU A 528 -17.74 3.62 13.52
CA LEU A 528 -16.32 3.30 13.59
C LEU A 528 -15.95 2.60 14.89
N GLN A 529 -16.57 2.98 16.02
CA GLN A 529 -16.41 2.27 17.29
C GLN A 529 -16.94 0.82 17.18
N TYR A 530 -18.10 0.62 16.58
CA TYR A 530 -18.67 -0.70 16.38
C TYR A 530 -17.73 -1.59 15.52
N ILE A 531 -17.14 -1.05 14.44
CA ILE A 531 -16.18 -1.77 13.62
C ILE A 531 -14.93 -2.15 14.44
N ASN A 532 -14.44 -1.25 15.32
CA ASN A 532 -13.33 -1.54 16.22
C ASN A 532 -13.63 -2.72 17.14
N ASP A 533 -14.79 -2.72 17.79
CA ASP A 533 -15.19 -3.78 18.72
C ASP A 533 -15.28 -5.14 18.01
N LYS A 534 -15.82 -5.15 16.79
CA LYS A 534 -15.89 -6.36 15.95
C LYS A 534 -14.50 -6.86 15.52
N VAL A 535 -13.62 -5.98 15.08
CA VAL A 535 -12.27 -6.36 14.66
C VAL A 535 -11.45 -6.87 15.84
N GLU A 536 -11.61 -6.29 17.05
CA GLU A 536 -10.97 -6.80 18.26
C GLU A 536 -11.55 -8.18 18.66
N GLN A 537 -12.85 -8.41 18.48
CA GLN A 537 -13.46 -9.73 18.64
C GLN A 537 -12.80 -10.75 17.69
N PHE A 538 -12.73 -10.45 16.39
CA PHE A 538 -12.11 -11.32 15.38
C PHE A 538 -10.65 -11.64 15.70
N LYS A 539 -9.88 -10.65 16.14
CA LYS A 539 -8.49 -10.82 16.56
C LYS A 539 -8.36 -11.83 17.71
N ASN A 540 -9.23 -11.74 18.70
CA ASN A 540 -9.23 -12.68 19.83
C ASN A 540 -9.67 -14.10 19.42
N GLU A 541 -10.62 -14.24 18.49
CA GLU A 541 -11.11 -15.53 18.01
C GLU A 541 -10.11 -16.25 17.11
N ASP A 542 -9.49 -15.52 16.19
CA ASP A 542 -8.63 -16.11 15.15
C ASP A 542 -7.17 -16.25 15.58
N GLY A 543 -6.73 -15.50 16.60
CA GLY A 543 -5.32 -15.40 16.97
C GLY A 543 -4.46 -14.68 15.94
N ASN A 544 -5.06 -13.94 15.00
CA ASN A 544 -4.39 -13.13 13.98
C ASN A 544 -4.38 -11.65 14.38
N LEU A 545 -3.36 -10.92 13.95
CA LEU A 545 -3.28 -9.48 14.20
C LEU A 545 -4.08 -8.73 13.16
N TYR A 546 -5.15 -8.07 13.61
CA TYR A 546 -5.98 -7.20 12.80
C TYR A 546 -5.90 -5.76 13.27
N ALA A 547 -6.13 -4.81 12.36
CA ALA A 547 -6.19 -3.39 12.70
C ALA A 547 -7.12 -2.64 11.75
N ILE A 548 -7.70 -1.52 12.20
CA ILE A 548 -8.52 -0.66 11.36
C ILE A 548 -7.64 0.36 10.65
N TYR A 549 -7.81 0.41 9.34
CA TYR A 549 -7.02 1.23 8.44
C TYR A 549 -7.87 2.35 7.84
N GLY A 550 -7.52 3.59 8.18
CA GLY A 550 -8.04 4.76 7.48
C GLY A 550 -7.48 4.77 6.05
N THR A 551 -8.23 4.24 5.12
CA THR A 551 -7.77 3.94 3.76
C THR A 551 -7.38 5.20 2.99
N PRO A 552 -6.19 5.27 2.36
CA PRO A 552 -5.76 6.43 1.56
C PRO A 552 -6.42 6.53 0.17
N ALA A 553 -7.48 5.93 -0.07
CA ALA A 553 -8.42 5.91 -1.19
C ALA A 553 -8.10 6.90 -2.36
N GLU A 554 -6.98 6.76 -3.03
CA GLU A 554 -6.53 7.67 -4.10
C GLU A 554 -7.46 7.64 -5.31
N SER A 555 -7.22 6.74 -6.27
CA SER A 555 -8.13 6.50 -7.40
C SER A 555 -9.43 5.81 -6.98
N LEU A 556 -9.44 5.15 -5.84
CA LEU A 556 -10.60 4.47 -5.27
C LEU A 556 -11.76 5.44 -4.96
N CYS A 557 -11.48 6.68 -4.57
CA CYS A 557 -12.53 7.69 -4.30
C CYS A 557 -13.44 7.91 -5.51
N GLY A 558 -12.88 7.99 -6.72
CA GLY A 558 -13.65 8.12 -7.96
C GLY A 558 -14.40 6.84 -8.32
N LEU A 559 -13.74 5.69 -8.23
CA LEU A 559 -14.37 4.39 -8.50
C LEU A 559 -15.58 4.13 -7.60
N GLN A 560 -15.48 4.48 -6.32
CA GLN A 560 -16.56 4.29 -5.36
C GLN A 560 -17.80 5.14 -5.67
N VAL A 561 -17.62 6.39 -6.10
CA VAL A 561 -18.74 7.22 -6.56
C VAL A 561 -19.42 6.60 -7.78
N GLU A 562 -18.67 6.15 -8.77
CA GLU A 562 -19.23 5.51 -9.97
C GLU A 562 -20.03 4.25 -9.61
N GLN A 563 -19.50 3.41 -8.73
CA GLN A 563 -20.19 2.20 -8.26
C GLN A 563 -21.46 2.55 -7.49
N PHE A 564 -21.42 3.59 -6.64
CA PHE A 564 -22.58 4.05 -5.90
C PHE A 564 -23.67 4.58 -6.82
N ARG A 565 -23.31 5.49 -7.76
CA ARG A 565 -24.24 6.07 -8.74
C ARG A 565 -24.92 5.01 -9.59
N LYS A 566 -24.18 4.01 -10.03
CA LYS A 566 -24.72 2.91 -10.85
C LYS A 566 -25.82 2.13 -10.12
N LYS A 567 -25.77 2.04 -8.80
CA LYS A 567 -26.68 1.21 -8.00
C LYS A 567 -27.78 1.99 -7.29
N TYR A 568 -27.45 3.16 -6.78
CA TYR A 568 -28.35 3.98 -5.95
C TYR A 568 -28.62 5.36 -6.53
N GLY A 569 -28.03 5.72 -7.67
CA GLY A 569 -28.21 7.01 -8.30
C GLY A 569 -27.36 8.13 -7.69
N ILE A 570 -27.69 9.36 -8.04
CA ILE A 570 -27.03 10.56 -7.55
C ILE A 570 -27.80 11.07 -6.32
N ILE A 571 -27.10 11.18 -5.20
CA ILE A 571 -27.62 11.71 -3.93
C ILE A 571 -26.72 12.88 -3.55
N GLU A 572 -27.34 14.04 -3.25
CA GLU A 572 -26.65 15.26 -2.80
C GLU A 572 -25.84 15.00 -1.52
N GLY A 573 -24.62 15.51 -1.45
CA GLY A 573 -23.68 15.30 -0.35
C GLY A 573 -23.01 13.92 -0.32
N VAL A 574 -23.49 12.94 -1.11
CA VAL A 574 -23.01 11.55 -1.08
C VAL A 574 -22.34 11.15 -2.41
N SER A 575 -23.01 11.40 -3.53
CA SER A 575 -22.54 10.93 -4.84
C SER A 575 -22.70 11.96 -5.96
N ASP A 576 -23.01 13.20 -5.64
CA ASP A 576 -23.15 14.31 -6.59
C ASP A 576 -21.79 14.80 -7.16
N ARG A 577 -20.69 14.57 -6.43
CA ARG A 577 -19.32 14.91 -6.84
C ARG A 577 -18.60 13.71 -7.48
N PRO A 578 -17.51 13.94 -8.25
CA PRO A 578 -16.79 12.86 -8.94
C PRO A 578 -15.91 12.01 -8.02
N TYR A 579 -15.90 12.27 -6.70
CA TYR A 579 -15.12 11.55 -5.69
C TYR A 579 -15.87 11.55 -4.36
N VAL A 580 -15.53 10.58 -3.48
CA VAL A 580 -15.91 10.56 -2.06
C VAL A 580 -14.71 10.94 -1.19
N SER A 581 -14.96 11.29 0.07
CA SER A 581 -13.90 11.52 1.06
C SER A 581 -13.12 10.24 1.35
N ASN A 582 -11.85 10.37 1.69
CA ASN A 582 -11.06 9.21 2.07
C ASN A 582 -11.05 9.02 3.60
N SER A 583 -10.97 7.75 4.05
CA SER A 583 -10.82 7.44 5.47
C SER A 583 -11.91 8.07 6.35
N PHE A 584 -11.49 8.69 7.46
CA PHE A 584 -12.30 9.43 8.43
C PHE A 584 -12.22 10.95 8.25
N HIS A 585 -11.63 11.42 7.15
CA HIS A 585 -11.46 12.85 6.91
C HIS A 585 -12.81 13.51 6.57
N CYS A 586 -12.95 14.77 6.97
CA CYS A 586 -14.06 15.59 6.48
C CYS A 586 -13.92 15.78 4.95
N HIS A 587 -14.99 16.21 4.30
CA HIS A 587 -14.95 16.50 2.89
C HIS A 587 -13.96 17.65 2.58
N VAL A 588 -13.22 17.56 1.48
CA VAL A 588 -12.16 18.52 1.14
C VAL A 588 -12.68 19.96 0.93
N THR A 589 -13.97 20.10 0.64
CA THR A 589 -14.63 21.40 0.43
C THR A 589 -15.06 22.08 1.75
N GLU A 590 -14.95 21.40 2.89
CA GLU A 590 -15.21 22.02 4.18
C GLU A 590 -14.26 23.19 4.42
N ASP A 591 -14.82 24.34 4.77
CA ASP A 591 -14.04 25.57 5.02
C ASP A 591 -13.62 25.63 6.50
N LEU A 592 -12.66 24.81 6.86
CA LEU A 592 -12.14 24.68 8.22
C LEU A 592 -10.72 25.26 8.31
N THR A 593 -10.46 25.99 9.38
CA THR A 593 -9.10 26.31 9.75
C THR A 593 -8.31 25.05 10.11
N PRO A 594 -6.96 25.04 10.01
CA PRO A 594 -6.15 23.91 10.44
C PRO A 594 -6.47 23.42 11.87
N ILE A 595 -6.73 24.34 12.78
CA ILE A 595 -7.07 24.05 14.18
C ILE A 595 -8.41 23.30 14.27
N GLN A 596 -9.45 23.81 13.60
CA GLN A 596 -10.77 23.19 13.58
C GLN A 596 -10.73 21.79 12.97
N LYS A 597 -9.97 21.61 11.87
CA LYS A 597 -9.82 20.31 11.25
C LYS A 597 -9.10 19.31 12.15
N GLN A 598 -8.01 19.71 12.82
CA GLN A 598 -7.34 18.88 13.82
C GLN A 598 -8.27 18.48 14.97
N ASP A 599 -9.13 19.38 15.44
CA ASP A 599 -10.10 19.08 16.51
C ASP A 599 -11.21 18.13 16.03
N LEU A 600 -11.74 18.37 14.85
CA LEU A 600 -12.80 17.54 14.25
C LEU A 600 -12.32 16.10 14.05
N GLU A 601 -11.23 15.92 13.33
CA GLU A 601 -10.73 14.59 12.96
C GLU A 601 -10.06 13.87 14.13
N GLY A 602 -9.60 14.61 15.14
CA GLY A 602 -9.10 14.06 16.39
C GLY A 602 -10.08 13.14 17.11
N ARG A 603 -11.40 13.33 16.91
CA ARG A 603 -12.47 12.48 17.47
C ARG A 603 -12.36 11.03 16.96
N PHE A 604 -11.92 10.83 15.72
CA PHE A 604 -11.81 9.51 15.06
C PHE A 604 -10.41 8.90 15.20
N TRP A 605 -9.44 9.70 15.66
CA TRP A 605 -8.00 9.38 15.59
C TRP A 605 -7.64 8.04 16.22
N ASN A 606 -8.13 7.76 17.44
CA ASN A 606 -7.79 6.54 18.16
C ASN A 606 -8.55 5.30 17.69
N LEU A 607 -9.50 5.45 16.76
CA LEU A 607 -10.28 4.36 16.21
C LEU A 607 -9.66 3.76 14.93
N CYS A 608 -8.63 4.39 14.36
CA CYS A 608 -7.93 3.93 13.15
C CYS A 608 -6.47 3.57 13.45
N ASN A 609 -6.23 2.66 14.41
CA ASN A 609 -4.88 2.33 14.86
C ASN A 609 -4.05 1.47 13.89
N GLY A 610 -4.65 0.93 12.83
CA GLY A 610 -3.94 0.23 11.75
C GLY A 610 -3.46 1.12 10.62
N GLY A 611 -3.87 2.40 10.62
CA GLY A 611 -3.40 3.36 9.64
C GLY A 611 -4.15 4.68 9.70
N LYS A 612 -3.41 5.75 9.86
CA LYS A 612 -3.93 7.11 9.95
C LYS A 612 -2.85 8.13 9.70
N ILE A 613 -3.24 9.27 9.18
CA ILE A 613 -2.43 10.49 9.09
C ILE A 613 -3.38 11.67 9.11
N GLN A 614 -3.00 12.70 9.84
CA GLN A 614 -3.64 14.00 9.77
C GLN A 614 -2.89 14.85 8.74
N TYR A 615 -3.57 15.45 7.80
CA TYR A 615 -2.98 16.40 6.88
C TYR A 615 -3.90 17.59 6.69
N VAL A 616 -3.28 18.76 6.73
CA VAL A 616 -3.97 20.04 6.78
C VAL A 616 -3.33 20.95 5.76
N LYS A 617 -4.13 21.72 5.03
CA LYS A 617 -3.63 22.78 4.17
C LYS A 617 -3.14 23.93 5.05
N TYR A 618 -1.91 24.37 4.80
CA TYR A 618 -1.29 25.48 5.49
C TYR A 618 -1.33 26.72 4.56
N PRO A 619 -2.36 27.57 4.62
CA PRO A 619 -2.49 28.73 3.77
C PRO A 619 -1.62 29.90 4.29
N ILE A 620 -0.30 29.70 4.38
CA ILE A 620 0.59 30.53 5.19
C ILE A 620 1.90 30.88 4.49
N ASP A 621 1.99 30.71 3.18
CA ASP A 621 3.07 31.19 2.29
C ASP A 621 4.49 31.08 2.87
N TYR A 622 4.94 29.86 3.21
CA TYR A 622 6.25 29.56 3.79
C TYR A 622 6.52 30.14 5.20
N ASN A 623 5.48 30.56 5.93
CA ASN A 623 5.60 31.10 7.28
C ASN A 623 6.00 30.02 8.29
N HIS A 624 7.28 29.98 8.69
CA HIS A 624 7.77 28.94 9.60
C HIS A 624 7.17 29.03 11.00
N GLU A 625 6.83 30.24 11.51
CA GLU A 625 6.22 30.38 12.84
C GLU A 625 4.85 29.72 12.90
N ALA A 626 4.05 29.90 11.85
CA ALA A 626 2.75 29.26 11.75
C ALA A 626 2.88 27.75 11.59
N ILE A 627 3.82 27.25 10.76
CA ILE A 627 4.11 25.82 10.63
C ILE A 627 4.54 25.24 11.97
N ARG A 628 5.49 25.88 12.66
CA ARG A 628 5.96 25.47 13.99
C ARG A 628 4.81 25.33 14.98
N SER A 629 3.95 26.34 15.06
CA SER A 629 2.84 26.37 16.01
C SER A 629 1.81 25.27 15.75
N LEU A 630 1.47 25.04 14.48
CA LEU A 630 0.52 23.99 14.09
C LEU A 630 1.11 22.59 14.26
N VAL A 631 2.38 22.38 13.95
CA VAL A 631 3.09 21.12 14.17
C VAL A 631 3.16 20.81 15.68
N ARG A 632 3.58 21.76 16.53
CA ARG A 632 3.61 21.56 17.98
C ARG A 632 2.23 21.19 18.53
N ARG A 633 1.16 21.84 18.04
CA ARG A 633 -0.21 21.50 18.41
C ARG A 633 -0.57 20.06 18.01
N ALA A 634 -0.26 19.67 16.78
CA ALA A 634 -0.48 18.30 16.30
C ALA A 634 0.27 17.27 17.15
N MET A 635 1.52 17.57 17.52
CA MET A 635 2.34 16.70 18.35
C MET A 635 1.76 16.56 19.77
N ALA A 636 1.27 17.64 20.37
CA ALA A 636 0.59 17.59 21.66
C ALA A 636 -0.68 16.72 21.63
N LYS A 637 -1.40 16.71 20.51
CA LYS A 637 -2.56 15.84 20.27
C LYS A 637 -2.22 14.37 19.96
N GLY A 638 -0.94 14.03 19.81
CA GLY A 638 -0.50 12.67 19.50
C GLY A 638 -0.66 12.29 18.02
N PHE A 639 -0.70 13.25 17.12
CA PHE A 639 -0.94 12.99 15.70
C PHE A 639 0.31 12.51 14.95
N TYR A 640 0.04 11.92 13.82
CA TYR A 640 0.93 11.79 12.68
C TYR A 640 0.46 12.83 11.65
N GLU A 641 1.21 13.91 11.49
CA GLU A 641 0.79 15.12 10.78
C GLU A 641 1.59 15.34 9.52
N GLY A 642 0.92 15.63 8.41
CA GLY A 642 1.52 16.02 7.15
C GLY A 642 1.21 17.47 6.80
N VAL A 643 2.25 18.26 6.49
CA VAL A 643 2.13 19.64 5.98
C VAL A 643 1.73 19.60 4.51
N ASN A 644 0.76 20.41 4.08
CA ASN A 644 0.34 20.54 2.69
C ASN A 644 0.37 21.99 2.23
N LEU A 645 1.16 22.28 1.19
CA LEU A 645 1.44 23.63 0.65
C LEU A 645 1.15 23.79 -0.85
N SER A 646 0.92 22.71 -1.60
CA SER A 646 0.74 22.73 -3.07
C SER A 646 1.90 23.41 -3.83
N LEU A 647 3.07 22.78 -3.87
CA LEU A 647 4.28 23.37 -4.48
C LEU A 647 4.21 23.36 -6.01
N ALA A 648 4.55 24.47 -6.66
CA ALA A 648 4.61 24.57 -8.11
C ALA A 648 5.91 25.21 -8.59
N TYR A 649 6.48 24.65 -9.68
CA TYR A 649 7.76 25.03 -10.27
C TYR A 649 7.61 25.21 -11.77
N CYS A 650 8.09 26.32 -12.31
CA CYS A 650 8.17 26.55 -13.75
C CYS A 650 9.40 25.81 -14.33
N ASP A 651 9.18 24.88 -15.25
CA ASP A 651 10.26 24.11 -15.88
C ASP A 651 11.07 24.92 -16.90
N ASP A 652 10.55 26.08 -17.37
CA ASP A 652 11.23 26.91 -18.34
C ASP A 652 12.15 27.99 -17.67
N CYS A 653 11.67 28.66 -16.63
CA CYS A 653 12.44 29.78 -16.02
C CYS A 653 12.89 29.50 -14.57
N GLY A 654 12.48 28.37 -13.95
CA GLY A 654 12.86 28.02 -12.59
C GLY A 654 12.13 28.80 -11.49
N HIS A 655 11.10 29.59 -11.82
CA HIS A 655 10.29 30.29 -10.83
C HIS A 655 9.49 29.29 -9.99
N GLU A 656 9.46 29.49 -8.68
CA GLU A 656 8.69 28.69 -7.73
C GLU A 656 7.62 29.54 -7.03
N GLU A 657 6.43 28.99 -6.86
CA GLU A 657 5.32 29.62 -6.14
C GLU A 657 4.31 28.56 -5.69
N LEU A 658 3.53 28.87 -4.65
CA LEU A 658 2.45 27.98 -4.22
C LEU A 658 1.27 28.07 -5.20
N SER A 659 0.72 26.90 -5.54
CA SER A 659 -0.55 26.77 -6.28
C SER A 659 -0.64 27.48 -7.64
N MET A 660 0.47 27.86 -8.29
CA MET A 660 0.42 28.52 -9.60
C MET A 660 -0.04 27.55 -10.70
N ASP A 661 -0.83 28.06 -11.65
CA ASP A 661 -1.27 27.34 -12.86
C ASP A 661 -0.65 27.88 -14.15
N VAL A 662 -0.16 29.11 -14.09
CA VAL A 662 0.63 29.80 -15.13
C VAL A 662 1.75 30.53 -14.44
N CYS A 663 2.95 30.41 -14.96
CA CYS A 663 4.10 31.08 -14.37
C CYS A 663 3.95 32.64 -14.46
N PRO A 664 3.91 33.39 -13.34
CA PRO A 664 3.73 34.81 -13.37
C PRO A 664 4.96 35.56 -13.95
N LYS A 665 6.12 34.88 -13.96
CA LYS A 665 7.38 35.48 -14.46
C LYS A 665 7.55 35.39 -15.98
N CYS A 666 7.14 34.27 -16.60
CA CYS A 666 7.38 34.03 -18.04
C CYS A 666 6.13 33.61 -18.83
N GLY A 667 4.97 33.51 -18.18
CA GLY A 667 3.71 33.12 -18.82
C GLY A 667 3.60 31.63 -19.24
N SER A 668 4.59 30.78 -18.88
CA SER A 668 4.60 29.38 -19.25
C SER A 668 3.58 28.56 -18.47
N ARG A 669 3.01 27.54 -19.12
CA ARG A 669 2.22 26.46 -18.51
C ARG A 669 2.99 25.16 -18.33
N ASN A 670 4.27 25.14 -18.72
CA ASN A 670 5.17 24.01 -18.53
C ASN A 670 5.60 23.95 -17.05
N LEU A 671 4.74 23.40 -16.22
CA LEU A 671 4.88 23.36 -14.77
C LEU A 671 5.05 21.96 -14.26
N THR A 672 5.90 21.79 -13.25
CA THR A 672 5.91 20.63 -12.36
C THR A 672 5.23 21.02 -11.05
N LYS A 673 4.22 20.27 -10.63
CA LYS A 673 3.50 20.47 -9.37
C LYS A 673 3.65 19.26 -8.46
N ILE A 674 3.91 19.53 -7.19
CA ILE A 674 3.98 18.50 -6.13
C ILE A 674 2.82 18.76 -5.18
N GLU A 675 1.98 17.73 -5.02
CA GLU A 675 0.82 17.76 -4.16
C GLU A 675 0.86 16.59 -3.15
N ARG A 676 0.17 16.75 -2.05
CA ARG A 676 -0.04 15.66 -1.12
C ARG A 676 -1.13 14.72 -1.65
N MET A 677 -0.77 13.45 -1.84
CA MET A 677 -1.68 12.37 -2.23
C MET A 677 -2.14 11.60 -0.99
N ASN A 678 -2.74 12.25 -0.04
CA ASN A 678 -3.09 11.67 1.26
C ASN A 678 -1.83 11.46 2.16
N GLY A 679 -1.29 10.26 2.29
CA GLY A 679 -0.16 9.97 3.17
C GLY A 679 1.24 10.18 2.60
N TYR A 680 1.38 10.67 1.38
CA TYR A 680 2.66 10.92 0.71
C TYR A 680 2.55 12.03 -0.33
N LEU A 681 3.68 12.45 -0.88
CA LEU A 681 3.74 13.46 -1.93
C LEU A 681 3.86 12.79 -3.30
N SER A 682 3.22 13.37 -4.31
CA SER A 682 3.36 12.94 -5.70
C SER A 682 3.33 14.14 -6.65
N TYR A 683 3.73 13.90 -7.89
CA TYR A 683 3.57 14.87 -8.96
C TYR A 683 2.12 14.87 -9.46
N SER A 684 1.38 15.95 -9.24
CA SER A 684 0.10 16.17 -9.90
C SER A 684 0.30 16.60 -11.36
N ARG A 685 1.41 17.31 -11.65
CA ARG A 685 1.85 17.64 -13.00
C ARG A 685 3.35 17.45 -13.15
N VAL A 686 3.77 17.00 -14.33
CA VAL A 686 5.18 16.95 -14.75
C VAL A 686 5.28 17.50 -16.15
N LYS A 687 6.03 18.59 -16.32
CA LYS A 687 6.18 19.28 -17.61
C LYS A 687 4.83 19.61 -18.27
N GLY A 688 3.88 20.05 -17.47
CA GLY A 688 2.52 20.40 -17.91
C GLY A 688 1.52 19.26 -17.98
N ASP A 689 1.95 17.99 -18.03
CA ASP A 689 1.06 16.82 -18.11
C ASP A 689 0.70 16.26 -16.74
N THR A 690 -0.56 15.80 -16.57
CA THR A 690 -1.02 15.16 -15.34
C THR A 690 -0.80 13.66 -15.35
N ARG A 691 -0.40 13.12 -14.19
CA ARG A 691 -0.32 11.67 -13.90
C ARG A 691 -1.52 11.16 -13.09
N LEU A 692 -2.47 12.03 -12.76
CA LEU A 692 -3.64 11.72 -11.95
C LEU A 692 -4.88 11.53 -12.82
N ASN A 693 -5.84 10.75 -12.33
CA ASN A 693 -7.16 10.64 -12.93
C ASN A 693 -8.00 11.90 -12.66
N ASP A 694 -9.11 12.03 -13.40
CA ASP A 694 -9.95 13.22 -13.35
C ASP A 694 -10.61 13.43 -11.98
N ALA A 695 -11.03 12.36 -11.31
CA ALA A 695 -11.61 12.41 -9.98
C ALA A 695 -10.62 12.97 -8.95
N LYS A 696 -9.35 12.53 -9.00
CA LYS A 696 -8.31 13.03 -8.08
C LYS A 696 -7.90 14.46 -8.42
N MET A 697 -7.88 14.83 -9.68
CA MET A 697 -7.64 16.22 -10.09
C MET A 697 -8.76 17.15 -9.61
N ALA A 698 -10.02 16.73 -9.69
CA ALA A 698 -11.16 17.47 -9.17
C ALA A 698 -11.07 17.65 -7.64
N GLU A 699 -10.76 16.57 -6.92
CA GLU A 699 -10.58 16.60 -5.47
C GLU A 699 -9.47 17.60 -5.05
N ILE A 700 -8.31 17.60 -5.72
CA ILE A 700 -7.22 18.55 -5.43
C ILE A 700 -7.65 19.99 -5.72
N ALA A 701 -8.39 20.23 -6.81
CA ALA A 701 -8.83 21.57 -7.20
C ALA A 701 -9.84 22.16 -6.20
N GLU A 702 -10.64 21.31 -5.54
CA GLU A 702 -11.68 21.73 -4.60
C GLU A 702 -11.21 21.81 -3.14
N ARG A 703 -9.94 21.47 -2.86
CA ARG A 703 -9.39 21.48 -1.48
C ARG A 703 -9.41 22.87 -0.85
N LYS A 704 -10.10 23.00 0.27
CA LYS A 704 -10.07 24.20 1.13
C LYS A 704 -9.27 23.97 2.41
N SER A 705 -9.54 22.90 3.14
CA SER A 705 -8.91 22.61 4.44
C SER A 705 -7.85 21.48 4.39
N MET A 706 -7.67 20.86 3.23
CA MET A 706 -6.87 19.62 3.10
C MET A 706 -5.66 19.79 2.17
#